data_c03fa4bcaa5b30d39a7398a36773d15e
#
_entry.id   c03fa4bcaa5b30d39a7398a36773d15e
#
_cell.length_a   1.000
_cell.length_b   1.000
_cell.length_c   1.000
_cell.angle_alpha   90.00
_cell.angle_beta   90.00
_cell.angle_gamma   90.00
#
_symmetry.space_group_name_H-M   'P 1'
#
loop_
_entity.id
_entity.type
_entity.pdbx_description
1 polymer ?
#
loop_
_entity_poly.entity_id
_entity_poly.type
_entity_poly.pdbx_seq_one_letter_code
_entity_poly.pdbx_strand_id
1 'polypeptide(L)'
;MRKLIVFVVTVIAAGALLAGAVVAVGPQLAMVASAGSGEPEPIDLDAFGDYAVRSQVFAMDGTPIATLHGEENRSPVPLEQVPEPVLQSILAVEDAEFYDHNGINVRSIARALVENVSSGGVEQGGSTITQQLVKNALLTDERTFERKIEEAVLSLRLEEQMSKDEILETYLNTVYFGSGAYGVQAAAETYWGKNVEDLGWAEGAMLAALISNPGRYDPTVAPERAREQRQIALERLVSLDVITREEATLLGLVPLPTARCTGGVGERPEWCGDVDTPPADNYFVEYVKNQLLDDPEFAEALGATDEERFAAVFGGGLRVHTTVDTFAQLAAQVAHVEETPPNDVGVTSAFVAVDPATGAVRALVGGPPFGEELGQNKYDIATTPEGRQTGSTFKTFVLLEALEQGALPFDTVRGTVSMVDPGTLEDYSVEGRAGTLTSITSASSNGAFVRLNQVLGPQNVVNLATRMGLDNLPSNAARIPSLPLGVSDQTPLQMASAYSAIPNGGVQNPPYFIERIEDRAGNVLWQHESEGRRVISPRTACLASEILEANVTGGTGRNAALPGQPAAGKTGTTTGPSDVWFIGFTPYLSTAVWVGNPQQGAALLDGEGQPISGSTFLSQLPGRQAWGSTFPAAIWQRFNEIYHAEKEERGFASCEPSSRSGRPLQGKNDPYGSLNGGYDPTGVGVIAGPLKGYDGPVRPAPAPSDSFDPGDAPPDDVPPDAVAPPPPPAPAPEPQTPVPTAPGAPAPG
;
A
#
# COMPACT_ATOMS: atom_id res chain seq x y z
N MET A 1 -27.81 72.22 30.18
CA MET A 1 -28.97 71.33 30.45
C MET A 1 -29.03 70.12 29.46
N ARG A 2 -29.05 70.28 28.14
CA ARG A 2 -29.19 69.18 27.16
C ARG A 2 -28.10 68.07 27.28
N LYS A 3 -26.83 68.45 27.47
CA LYS A 3 -25.71 67.51 27.68
C LYS A 3 -25.79 66.73 29.01
N LEU A 4 -26.30 67.36 30.05
CA LEU A 4 -26.51 66.71 31.37
C LEU A 4 -27.68 65.73 31.33
N ILE A 5 -28.77 66.05 30.63
CA ILE A 5 -29.92 65.14 30.45
C ILE A 5 -29.48 63.93 29.60
N VAL A 6 -28.74 64.12 28.53
CA VAL A 6 -28.22 63.03 27.72
C VAL A 6 -27.31 62.11 28.56
N PHE A 7 -26.41 62.66 29.36
CA PHE A 7 -25.53 61.91 30.23
C PHE A 7 -26.33 61.08 31.29
N VAL A 8 -27.32 61.67 31.94
CA VAL A 8 -28.16 61.03 32.90
C VAL A 8 -29.01 59.89 32.27
N VAL A 9 -29.56 60.15 31.07
CA VAL A 9 -30.32 59.11 30.32
C VAL A 9 -29.41 58.00 29.88
N THR A 10 -28.18 58.26 29.45
CA THR A 10 -27.21 57.22 29.08
C THR A 10 -26.78 56.39 30.29
N VAL A 11 -26.56 56.98 31.47
CA VAL A 11 -26.22 56.28 32.69
C VAL A 11 -27.41 55.42 33.19
N ILE A 12 -28.66 55.92 33.09
CA ILE A 12 -29.86 55.17 33.46
C ILE A 12 -30.07 54.02 32.47
N ALA A 13 -29.88 54.23 31.17
CA ALA A 13 -29.98 53.19 30.14
C ALA A 13 -28.89 52.10 30.29
N ALA A 14 -27.63 52.50 30.58
CA ALA A 14 -26.56 51.56 30.88
C ALA A 14 -26.81 50.78 32.21
N GLY A 15 -27.34 51.44 33.22
CA GLY A 15 -27.75 50.77 34.48
C GLY A 15 -28.93 49.81 34.31
N ALA A 16 -29.91 50.14 33.47
CA ALA A 16 -31.02 49.24 33.11
C ALA A 16 -30.58 48.06 32.25
N LEU A 17 -29.65 48.26 31.35
CA LEU A 17 -29.01 47.18 30.55
C LEU A 17 -28.18 46.24 31.45
N LEU A 18 -27.40 46.76 32.39
CA LEU A 18 -26.66 45.97 33.36
C LEU A 18 -27.61 45.22 34.33
N ALA A 19 -28.67 45.85 34.81
CA ALA A 19 -29.68 45.18 35.66
C ALA A 19 -30.44 44.09 34.85
N GLY A 20 -30.78 44.36 33.58
CA GLY A 20 -31.39 43.37 32.69
C GLY A 20 -30.47 42.18 32.40
N ALA A 21 -29.18 42.43 32.21
CA ALA A 21 -28.16 41.38 32.03
C ALA A 21 -28.01 40.54 33.32
N VAL A 22 -27.99 41.14 34.51
CA VAL A 22 -27.93 40.43 35.81
C VAL A 22 -29.20 39.60 36.07
N VAL A 23 -30.38 40.07 35.66
CA VAL A 23 -31.64 39.33 35.80
C VAL A 23 -31.76 38.21 34.78
N ALA A 24 -31.23 38.41 33.57
CA ALA A 24 -31.20 37.38 32.50
C ALA A 24 -30.15 36.30 32.75
N VAL A 25 -29.00 36.65 33.35
CA VAL A 25 -27.85 35.75 33.55
C VAL A 25 -27.81 35.19 35.00
N GLY A 26 -28.45 35.88 35.94
CA GLY A 26 -28.46 35.48 37.36
C GLY A 26 -28.98 34.06 37.65
N PRO A 27 -30.08 33.59 37.05
CA PRO A 27 -30.55 32.22 37.24
C PRO A 27 -29.58 31.19 36.66
N GLN A 28 -28.88 31.54 35.60
CA GLN A 28 -27.89 30.67 34.90
C GLN A 28 -26.56 30.63 35.67
N LEU A 29 -26.13 31.76 36.25
CA LEU A 29 -25.00 31.78 37.19
C LEU A 29 -25.34 31.01 38.50
N ALA A 30 -26.59 31.00 38.94
CA ALA A 30 -27.04 30.18 40.06
C ALA A 30 -27.06 28.67 39.70
N MET A 31 -27.40 28.30 38.46
CA MET A 31 -27.24 26.91 37.94
C MET A 31 -25.77 26.48 37.89
N VAL A 32 -24.89 27.34 37.42
CA VAL A 32 -23.43 27.09 37.40
C VAL A 32 -22.90 26.94 38.83
N ALA A 33 -23.35 27.79 39.76
CA ALA A 33 -22.97 27.69 41.17
C ALA A 33 -23.59 26.47 41.90
N SER A 34 -24.76 25.99 41.45
CA SER A 34 -25.40 24.78 41.99
C SER A 34 -24.88 23.49 41.35
N ALA A 35 -24.44 23.53 40.11
CA ALA A 35 -23.73 22.42 39.45
C ALA A 35 -22.35 22.16 40.08
N GLY A 36 -21.76 23.16 40.77
CA GLY A 36 -20.52 23.02 41.54
C GLY A 36 -20.66 22.48 42.96
N SER A 37 -21.86 22.05 43.40
CA SER A 37 -22.10 21.58 44.78
C SER A 37 -22.15 20.04 44.95
N GLY A 38 -21.99 19.24 43.88
CA GLY A 38 -21.64 17.83 43.93
C GLY A 38 -20.12 17.67 43.83
N GLU A 39 -19.53 16.59 44.35
CA GLU A 39 -18.16 16.25 43.98
C GLU A 39 -18.15 16.14 42.43
N PRO A 40 -17.42 17.01 41.75
CA PRO A 40 -17.41 17.01 40.29
C PRO A 40 -16.75 15.69 39.81
N GLU A 41 -17.42 14.96 38.95
CA GLU A 41 -16.74 13.87 38.22
C GLU A 41 -15.49 14.45 37.53
N PRO A 42 -14.32 13.85 37.72
CA PRO A 42 -13.11 14.30 37.03
C PRO A 42 -13.35 14.28 35.53
N ILE A 43 -12.77 15.23 34.81
CA ILE A 43 -12.76 15.20 33.36
C ILE A 43 -11.97 13.94 32.94
N ASP A 44 -12.49 13.21 32.00
CA ASP A 44 -11.76 12.13 31.36
C ASP A 44 -10.61 12.74 30.54
N LEU A 45 -9.40 12.71 31.12
CA LEU A 45 -8.20 13.25 30.47
C LEU A 45 -7.74 12.36 29.30
N ASP A 46 -8.16 11.08 29.28
CA ASP A 46 -7.84 10.18 28.17
C ASP A 46 -8.50 10.65 26.87
N ALA A 47 -9.66 11.33 26.97
CA ALA A 47 -10.31 11.95 25.81
C ALA A 47 -9.45 13.01 25.09
N PHE A 48 -8.48 13.63 25.78
CA PHE A 48 -7.54 14.58 25.19
C PHE A 48 -6.30 13.90 24.60
N GLY A 49 -6.03 12.63 24.96
CA GLY A 49 -4.93 11.82 24.46
C GLY A 49 -5.35 10.83 23.37
N ASP A 50 -6.66 10.57 23.23
CA ASP A 50 -7.22 9.58 22.31
C ASP A 50 -7.56 10.20 20.94
N TYR A 51 -6.63 10.98 20.41
CA TYR A 51 -6.75 11.51 19.04
C TYR A 51 -5.99 10.65 18.04
N ALA A 52 -6.48 10.63 16.80
CA ALA A 52 -5.87 9.91 15.70
C ALA A 52 -4.43 10.39 15.48
N VAL A 53 -3.48 9.47 15.56
CA VAL A 53 -2.06 9.70 15.27
C VAL A 53 -1.70 8.89 14.03
N ARG A 54 -1.02 9.52 13.07
CA ARG A 54 -0.57 8.83 11.87
C ARG A 54 0.34 7.65 12.20
N SER A 55 0.15 6.53 11.50
CA SER A 55 1.05 5.39 11.61
C SER A 55 2.25 5.55 10.68
N GLN A 56 3.36 4.96 11.06
CA GLN A 56 4.61 5.01 10.30
C GLN A 56 5.00 3.62 9.80
N VAL A 57 5.46 3.54 8.55
CA VAL A 57 5.95 2.32 7.93
C VAL A 57 7.46 2.44 7.76
N PHE A 58 8.18 1.42 8.24
CA PHE A 58 9.64 1.39 8.23
C PHE A 58 10.15 0.25 7.36
N ALA A 59 11.26 0.49 6.67
CA ALA A 59 12.04 -0.55 6.01
C ALA A 59 12.75 -1.46 7.03
N MET A 60 13.38 -2.54 6.54
CA MET A 60 14.07 -3.52 7.38
C MET A 60 15.20 -2.95 8.23
N ASP A 61 15.81 -1.84 7.81
CA ASP A 61 16.88 -1.14 8.50
C ASP A 61 16.39 -0.05 9.47
N GLY A 62 15.07 0.12 9.57
CA GLY A 62 14.42 1.14 10.40
C GLY A 62 14.25 2.50 9.72
N THR A 63 14.63 2.63 8.45
CA THR A 63 14.38 3.85 7.67
C THR A 63 12.88 4.03 7.46
N PRO A 64 12.28 5.20 7.78
CA PRO A 64 10.87 5.45 7.48
C PRO A 64 10.65 5.52 5.97
N ILE A 65 9.65 4.78 5.46
CA ILE A 65 9.33 4.69 4.03
C ILE A 65 7.95 5.20 3.67
N ALA A 66 7.04 5.32 4.65
CA ALA A 66 5.73 5.91 4.44
C ALA A 66 5.07 6.30 5.76
N THR A 67 4.04 7.15 5.64
CA THR A 67 3.09 7.45 6.71
C THR A 67 1.68 7.10 6.26
N LEU A 68 0.92 6.44 7.15
CA LEU A 68 -0.49 6.11 6.92
C LEU A 68 -1.34 7.02 7.81
N HIS A 69 -2.22 7.79 7.19
CA HIS A 69 -3.19 8.64 7.88
C HIS A 69 -4.51 8.66 7.12
N GLY A 70 -5.62 8.86 7.83
CA GLY A 70 -6.93 9.07 7.25
C GLY A 70 -7.11 10.50 6.75
N GLU A 71 -8.32 11.04 6.90
CA GLU A 71 -8.59 12.46 6.61
C GLU A 71 -7.84 13.40 7.56
N GLU A 72 -7.50 12.91 8.76
CA GLU A 72 -6.74 13.63 9.78
C GLU A 72 -5.26 13.20 9.75
N ASN A 73 -4.39 14.13 9.40
CA ASN A 73 -2.94 13.96 9.51
C ASN A 73 -2.47 14.61 10.82
N ARG A 74 -2.02 13.80 11.79
CA ARG A 74 -1.48 14.27 13.08
C ARG A 74 -0.11 13.69 13.38
N SER A 75 0.77 14.57 13.81
CA SER A 75 2.11 14.24 14.31
C SER A 75 2.35 15.01 15.59
N PRO A 76 2.05 14.44 16.76
CA PRO A 76 2.25 15.13 18.04
C PRO A 76 3.72 15.42 18.29
N VAL A 77 4.00 16.58 18.84
CA VAL A 77 5.33 16.99 19.28
C VAL A 77 5.26 17.56 20.70
N PRO A 78 6.27 17.36 21.54
CA PRO A 78 6.35 18.00 22.85
C PRO A 78 6.48 19.52 22.69
N LEU A 79 5.98 20.27 23.69
CA LEU A 79 5.94 21.73 23.65
C LEU A 79 7.33 22.37 23.44
N GLU A 80 8.38 21.73 23.98
CA GLU A 80 9.77 22.19 23.87
C GLU A 80 10.31 22.19 22.43
N GLN A 81 9.69 21.42 21.53
CA GLN A 81 10.05 21.41 20.10
C GLN A 81 9.36 22.53 19.31
N VAL A 82 8.32 23.16 19.87
CA VAL A 82 7.65 24.25 19.19
C VAL A 82 8.41 25.55 19.45
N PRO A 83 8.94 26.21 18.42
CA PRO A 83 9.83 27.36 18.61
C PRO A 83 9.05 28.59 19.08
N GLU A 84 9.72 29.45 19.82
CA GLU A 84 9.19 30.71 20.37
C GLU A 84 8.40 31.55 19.34
N PRO A 85 8.85 31.73 18.08
CA PRO A 85 8.09 32.47 17.08
C PRO A 85 6.69 31.91 16.80
N VAL A 86 6.54 30.59 16.80
CA VAL A 86 5.25 29.90 16.59
C VAL A 86 4.36 30.06 17.81
N LEU A 87 4.91 29.77 19.00
CA LEU A 87 4.18 29.89 20.28
C LEU A 87 3.64 31.32 20.47
N GLN A 88 4.50 32.33 20.35
CA GLN A 88 4.11 33.73 20.54
C GLN A 88 3.10 34.19 19.49
N SER A 89 3.21 33.72 18.24
CA SER A 89 2.26 34.08 17.18
C SER A 89 0.86 33.55 17.47
N ILE A 90 0.75 32.28 17.89
CA ILE A 90 -0.53 31.64 18.20
C ILE A 90 -1.13 32.27 19.47
N LEU A 91 -0.33 32.41 20.53
CA LEU A 91 -0.78 33.08 21.77
C LEU A 91 -1.25 34.51 21.52
N ALA A 92 -0.51 35.30 20.75
CA ALA A 92 -0.87 36.68 20.45
C ALA A 92 -2.23 36.83 19.77
N VAL A 93 -2.57 35.90 18.87
CA VAL A 93 -3.81 35.96 18.10
C VAL A 93 -4.98 35.34 18.87
N GLU A 94 -4.77 34.14 19.42
CA GLU A 94 -5.84 33.35 20.02
C GLU A 94 -6.09 33.71 21.50
N ASP A 95 -5.03 33.89 22.29
CA ASP A 95 -5.15 34.13 23.72
C ASP A 95 -3.89 34.79 24.32
N ALA A 96 -3.73 36.09 24.13
CA ALA A 96 -2.52 36.80 24.56
C ALA A 96 -2.29 36.83 26.09
N GLU A 97 -3.32 36.58 26.88
CA GLU A 97 -3.27 36.52 28.37
C GLU A 97 -3.42 35.07 28.88
N PHE A 98 -3.08 34.05 28.04
CA PHE A 98 -3.28 32.63 28.35
C PHE A 98 -2.71 32.22 29.69
N TYR A 99 -1.51 32.65 30.02
CA TYR A 99 -0.84 32.32 31.27
C TYR A 99 -1.36 33.13 32.50
N ASP A 100 -2.19 34.17 32.28
CA ASP A 100 -2.65 35.11 33.32
C ASP A 100 -4.06 34.80 33.85
N HIS A 101 -4.78 33.85 33.23
CA HIS A 101 -6.14 33.49 33.63
C HIS A 101 -6.28 31.98 33.87
N ASN A 102 -7.39 31.56 34.51
CA ASN A 102 -7.69 30.15 34.75
C ASN A 102 -8.88 29.70 33.87
N GLY A 103 -8.61 29.29 32.64
CA GLY A 103 -9.61 28.75 31.71
C GLY A 103 -10.52 29.76 31.04
N ILE A 104 -10.85 30.84 31.68
CA ILE A 104 -11.74 31.88 31.16
C ILE A 104 -11.12 33.27 31.34
N ASN A 105 -11.08 34.05 30.26
CA ASN A 105 -10.62 35.43 30.29
C ASN A 105 -11.80 36.41 30.31
N VAL A 106 -12.24 36.82 31.53
CA VAL A 106 -13.36 37.71 31.73
C VAL A 106 -13.12 39.10 31.08
N ARG A 107 -11.86 39.57 31.03
CA ARG A 107 -11.50 40.85 30.42
C ARG A 107 -11.67 40.79 28.89
N SER A 108 -11.24 39.72 28.28
CA SER A 108 -11.39 39.50 26.85
C SER A 108 -12.86 39.35 26.44
N ILE A 109 -13.66 38.65 27.23
CA ILE A 109 -15.12 38.56 27.02
C ILE A 109 -15.77 39.94 27.09
N ALA A 110 -15.44 40.75 28.12
CA ALA A 110 -15.98 42.10 28.25
C ALA A 110 -15.57 43.02 27.10
N ARG A 111 -14.32 42.94 26.67
CA ARG A 111 -13.78 43.70 25.50
C ARG A 111 -14.52 43.32 24.22
N ALA A 112 -14.61 42.01 23.91
CA ALA A 112 -15.30 41.50 22.74
C ALA A 112 -16.79 41.91 22.71
N LEU A 113 -17.46 41.90 23.85
CA LEU A 113 -18.85 42.37 23.96
C LEU A 113 -18.99 43.86 23.59
N VAL A 114 -18.11 44.71 24.09
CA VAL A 114 -18.13 46.17 23.79
C VAL A 114 -17.84 46.41 22.29
N GLU A 115 -16.90 45.69 21.71
CA GLU A 115 -16.47 45.83 20.33
C GLU A 115 -17.54 45.32 19.35
N ASN A 116 -18.12 44.16 19.60
CA ASN A 116 -19.23 43.60 18.81
C ASN A 116 -20.53 44.48 18.88
N VAL A 117 -20.79 45.10 20.03
CA VAL A 117 -21.90 46.08 20.16
C VAL A 117 -21.61 47.37 19.38
N SER A 118 -20.36 47.82 19.37
CA SER A 118 -19.97 49.08 18.70
C SER A 118 -19.85 48.95 17.18
N SER A 119 -19.43 47.78 16.65
CA SER A 119 -19.29 47.48 15.21
C SER A 119 -20.58 47.02 14.56
N GLY A 120 -21.58 46.55 15.35
CA GLY A 120 -22.84 46.02 14.86
C GLY A 120 -22.74 44.62 14.24
N GLY A 121 -21.65 43.93 14.49
CA GLY A 121 -21.36 42.54 14.01
C GLY A 121 -20.50 41.77 15.00
N VAL A 122 -20.32 40.47 14.76
CA VAL A 122 -19.41 39.62 15.54
C VAL A 122 -18.04 39.71 14.88
N GLU A 123 -17.19 40.64 15.31
CA GLU A 123 -15.85 40.88 14.76
C GLU A 123 -14.73 40.28 15.62
N GLN A 124 -14.93 40.06 16.93
CA GLN A 124 -13.95 39.41 17.81
C GLN A 124 -14.54 38.27 18.62
N GLY A 125 -13.82 37.14 18.67
CA GLY A 125 -14.05 36.02 19.57
C GLY A 125 -13.36 36.26 20.91
N GLY A 126 -14.07 35.99 22.00
CA GLY A 126 -13.54 36.12 23.39
C GLY A 126 -13.27 34.74 24.00
N SER A 127 -13.11 33.66 23.22
CA SER A 127 -12.84 32.32 23.74
C SER A 127 -11.34 32.13 23.95
N THR A 128 -10.97 31.50 25.07
CA THR A 128 -9.60 31.17 25.42
C THR A 128 -9.13 29.91 24.70
N ILE A 129 -7.81 29.64 24.65
CA ILE A 129 -7.23 28.39 24.17
C ILE A 129 -7.83 27.20 24.93
N THR A 130 -7.96 27.27 26.25
CA THR A 130 -8.58 26.21 27.05
C THR A 130 -10.04 25.95 26.66
N GLN A 131 -10.81 26.99 26.36
CA GLN A 131 -12.18 26.87 25.87
C GLN A 131 -12.26 26.23 24.48
N GLN A 132 -11.32 26.57 23.59
CA GLN A 132 -11.24 25.96 22.27
C GLN A 132 -10.87 24.48 22.37
N LEU A 133 -9.93 24.12 23.24
CA LEU A 133 -9.52 22.73 23.45
C LEU A 133 -10.70 21.89 23.98
N VAL A 134 -11.39 22.34 25.00
CA VAL A 134 -12.59 21.68 25.56
C VAL A 134 -13.68 21.53 24.50
N LYS A 135 -13.95 22.59 23.74
CA LYS A 135 -14.93 22.54 22.66
C LYS A 135 -14.60 21.45 21.62
N ASN A 136 -13.34 21.37 21.21
CA ASN A 136 -12.92 20.46 20.15
C ASN A 136 -12.85 18.99 20.59
N ALA A 137 -12.55 18.74 21.89
CA ALA A 137 -12.36 17.39 22.41
C ALA A 137 -13.61 16.79 23.09
N LEU A 138 -14.44 17.61 23.75
CA LEU A 138 -15.50 17.12 24.65
C LEU A 138 -16.91 17.51 24.24
N LEU A 139 -17.10 18.44 23.30
CA LEU A 139 -18.43 19.02 23.05
C LEU A 139 -18.85 18.81 21.57
N THR A 140 -20.16 18.78 21.34
CA THR A 140 -20.77 18.72 20.01
C THR A 140 -20.76 20.08 19.31
N ASP A 141 -20.90 20.12 17.99
CA ASP A 141 -20.90 21.35 17.17
C ASP A 141 -22.15 22.23 17.31
N GLU A 142 -23.09 21.89 18.16
CA GLU A 142 -24.29 22.67 18.36
C GLU A 142 -23.98 24.07 18.94
N ARG A 143 -24.51 25.12 18.30
CA ARG A 143 -24.30 26.52 18.72
C ARG A 143 -25.38 26.98 19.64
N THR A 144 -25.44 26.48 20.90
CA THR A 144 -26.38 26.85 21.90
C THR A 144 -25.70 27.66 23.03
N PHE A 145 -26.50 28.41 23.79
CA PHE A 145 -25.98 29.17 24.93
C PHE A 145 -25.63 28.24 26.11
N GLU A 146 -26.39 27.16 26.26
CA GLU A 146 -26.15 26.10 27.25
C GLU A 146 -24.76 25.47 27.02
N ARG A 147 -24.44 25.11 25.79
CA ARG A 147 -23.13 24.58 25.43
C ARG A 147 -21.99 25.56 25.77
N LYS A 148 -22.20 26.89 25.56
CA LYS A 148 -21.15 27.88 25.89
C LYS A 148 -20.90 28.00 27.38
N ILE A 149 -21.93 27.76 28.21
CA ILE A 149 -21.76 27.68 29.65
C ILE A 149 -21.01 26.40 30.04
N GLU A 150 -21.39 25.29 29.46
CA GLU A 150 -20.72 24.00 29.67
C GLU A 150 -19.23 24.06 29.32
N GLU A 151 -18.90 24.61 28.16
CA GLU A 151 -17.54 24.89 27.71
C GLU A 151 -16.76 25.71 28.78
N ALA A 152 -17.36 26.75 29.30
CA ALA A 152 -16.73 27.58 30.33
C ALA A 152 -16.48 26.82 31.63
N VAL A 153 -17.45 26.01 32.07
CA VAL A 153 -17.33 25.20 33.31
C VAL A 153 -16.25 24.13 33.13
N LEU A 154 -16.26 23.42 32.00
CA LEU A 154 -15.26 22.40 31.72
C LEU A 154 -13.84 23.00 31.58
N SER A 155 -13.73 24.21 31.02
CA SER A 155 -12.44 24.91 30.91
C SER A 155 -11.84 25.26 32.26
N LEU A 156 -12.66 25.69 33.22
CA LEU A 156 -12.22 25.94 34.61
C LEU A 156 -11.74 24.63 35.27
N ARG A 157 -12.47 23.53 35.06
CA ARG A 157 -12.13 22.24 35.64
C ARG A 157 -10.86 21.64 34.99
N LEU A 158 -10.67 21.84 33.68
CA LEU A 158 -9.50 21.37 33.00
C LEU A 158 -8.22 22.02 33.57
N GLU A 159 -8.27 23.32 33.84
CA GLU A 159 -7.14 24.04 34.41
C GLU A 159 -6.88 23.72 35.90
N GLU A 160 -7.79 23.01 36.55
CA GLU A 160 -7.54 22.42 37.90
C GLU A 160 -6.78 21.09 37.79
N GLN A 161 -6.80 20.42 36.64
CA GLN A 161 -6.25 19.08 36.43
C GLN A 161 -5.00 19.05 35.53
N MET A 162 -4.85 20.03 34.64
CA MET A 162 -3.72 20.16 33.71
C MET A 162 -3.01 21.50 33.92
N SER A 163 -1.71 21.49 33.81
CA SER A 163 -0.91 22.73 33.77
C SER A 163 -1.15 23.52 32.48
N LYS A 164 -0.79 24.78 32.45
CA LYS A 164 -0.86 25.64 31.27
C LYS A 164 -0.06 25.09 30.08
N ASP A 165 1.12 24.53 30.36
CA ASP A 165 1.98 23.98 29.35
C ASP A 165 1.36 22.70 28.77
N GLU A 166 0.80 21.82 29.57
CA GLU A 166 0.09 20.62 29.12
C GLU A 166 -1.14 20.97 28.26
N ILE A 167 -1.93 22.01 28.67
CA ILE A 167 -3.06 22.49 27.87
C ILE A 167 -2.60 23.06 26.54
N LEU A 168 -1.53 23.86 26.53
CA LEU A 168 -0.99 24.46 25.30
C LEU A 168 -0.42 23.39 24.37
N GLU A 169 0.32 22.41 24.90
CA GLU A 169 0.84 21.27 24.14
C GLU A 169 -0.30 20.49 23.49
N THR A 170 -1.31 20.12 24.26
CA THR A 170 -2.48 19.41 23.77
C THR A 170 -3.21 20.20 22.69
N TYR A 171 -3.40 21.50 22.90
CA TYR A 171 -4.03 22.40 21.91
C TYR A 171 -3.25 22.44 20.60
N LEU A 172 -1.93 22.67 20.66
CA LEU A 172 -1.07 22.76 19.50
C LEU A 172 -0.99 21.45 18.72
N ASN A 173 -1.19 20.31 19.38
CA ASN A 173 -1.22 18.99 18.76
C ASN A 173 -2.59 18.58 18.21
N THR A 174 -3.67 19.31 18.53
CA THR A 174 -5.04 18.92 18.17
C THR A 174 -5.76 19.91 17.28
N VAL A 175 -5.38 21.19 17.27
CA VAL A 175 -6.06 22.22 16.50
C VAL A 175 -5.89 22.01 15.00
N TYR A 176 -6.98 22.27 14.25
CA TYR A 176 -7.01 22.09 12.79
C TYR A 176 -6.47 23.33 12.07
N PHE A 177 -5.47 23.13 11.20
CA PHE A 177 -4.84 24.18 10.41
C PHE A 177 -5.26 24.18 8.92
N GLY A 178 -6.19 23.35 8.51
CA GLY A 178 -6.59 23.20 7.11
C GLY A 178 -5.84 22.10 6.36
N SER A 179 -6.30 21.79 5.16
CA SER A 179 -5.64 20.81 4.28
C SER A 179 -5.39 19.43 4.89
N GLY A 180 -6.27 19.00 5.83
CA GLY A 180 -6.11 17.74 6.56
C GLY A 180 -5.11 17.80 7.72
N ALA A 181 -4.39 18.91 7.92
CA ALA A 181 -3.37 19.04 8.95
C ALA A 181 -3.98 19.35 10.32
N TYR A 182 -3.89 18.42 11.25
CA TYR A 182 -4.23 18.56 12.65
C TYR A 182 -2.95 18.59 13.49
N GLY A 183 -2.77 19.66 14.25
CA GLY A 183 -1.56 19.93 15.01
C GLY A 183 -0.46 20.65 14.22
N VAL A 184 0.38 21.34 14.97
CA VAL A 184 1.37 22.30 14.45
C VAL A 184 2.47 21.63 13.61
N GLN A 185 2.89 20.41 13.96
CA GLN A 185 3.88 19.67 13.19
C GLN A 185 3.32 19.23 11.83
N ALA A 186 2.11 18.65 11.81
CA ALA A 186 1.46 18.26 10.56
C ALA A 186 1.23 19.47 9.64
N ALA A 187 0.91 20.64 10.20
CA ALA A 187 0.77 21.87 9.45
C ALA A 187 2.11 22.36 8.87
N ALA A 188 3.19 22.28 9.65
CA ALA A 188 4.54 22.64 9.20
C ALA A 188 4.99 21.78 8.00
N GLU A 189 4.76 20.48 8.08
CA GLU A 189 5.04 19.53 7.00
C GLU A 189 4.16 19.79 5.78
N THR A 190 2.85 19.99 5.98
CA THR A 190 1.89 20.18 4.88
C THR A 190 2.16 21.44 4.08
N TYR A 191 2.41 22.55 4.75
CA TYR A 191 2.56 23.84 4.07
C TYR A 191 3.99 24.17 3.66
N TRP A 192 5.01 23.70 4.39
CA TRP A 192 6.41 24.06 4.12
C TRP A 192 7.35 22.87 3.95
N GLY A 193 6.90 21.63 4.24
CA GLY A 193 7.77 20.46 4.25
C GLY A 193 8.93 20.62 5.25
N LYS A 194 8.65 21.22 6.42
CA LYS A 194 9.61 21.46 7.50
C LYS A 194 9.14 20.82 8.80
N ASN A 195 10.09 20.56 9.69
CA ASN A 195 9.72 20.33 11.08
C ASN A 195 9.27 21.64 11.73
N VAL A 196 8.41 21.55 12.75
CA VAL A 196 7.92 22.73 13.46
C VAL A 196 9.04 23.54 14.08
N GLU A 197 10.11 22.89 14.56
CA GLU A 197 11.30 23.53 15.16
C GLU A 197 12.05 24.47 14.19
N ASP A 198 11.87 24.29 12.87
CA ASP A 198 12.50 25.09 11.82
C ASP A 198 11.65 26.28 11.37
N LEU A 199 10.47 26.48 11.98
CA LEU A 199 9.57 27.57 11.61
C LEU A 199 9.96 28.90 12.31
N GLY A 200 9.82 29.99 11.56
CA GLY A 200 10.07 31.34 12.04
C GLY A 200 8.79 32.17 12.23
N TRP A 201 8.96 33.48 12.44
CA TRP A 201 7.86 34.42 12.69
C TRP A 201 6.85 34.52 11.53
N ALA A 202 7.29 34.41 10.29
CA ALA A 202 6.40 34.51 9.12
C ALA A 202 5.47 33.28 9.02
N GLU A 203 6.02 32.09 9.26
CA GLU A 203 5.30 30.84 9.28
C GLU A 203 4.39 30.76 10.53
N GLY A 204 4.90 31.14 11.71
CA GLY A 204 4.13 31.21 12.94
C GLY A 204 2.92 32.13 12.85
N ALA A 205 3.09 33.32 12.29
CA ALA A 205 1.98 34.25 12.04
C ALA A 205 0.97 33.70 11.02
N MET A 206 1.42 32.89 10.04
CA MET A 206 0.52 32.23 9.10
C MET A 206 -0.27 31.10 9.78
N LEU A 207 0.37 30.29 10.62
CA LEU A 207 -0.30 29.26 11.41
C LEU A 207 -1.37 29.87 12.34
N ALA A 208 -1.04 30.95 13.06
CA ALA A 208 -2.01 31.66 13.89
C ALA A 208 -3.20 32.20 13.06
N ALA A 209 -2.94 32.67 11.84
CA ALA A 209 -4.00 33.13 10.94
C ALA A 209 -4.93 31.99 10.48
N LEU A 210 -4.39 30.78 10.26
CA LEU A 210 -5.14 29.60 9.83
C LEU A 210 -6.13 29.12 10.87
N ILE A 211 -5.78 29.12 12.16
CA ILE A 211 -6.62 28.59 13.25
C ILE A 211 -8.03 29.22 13.23
N SER A 212 -8.12 30.52 12.98
CA SER A 212 -9.39 31.26 13.03
C SER A 212 -10.40 30.82 11.96
N ASN A 213 -9.95 30.42 10.77
CA ASN A 213 -10.78 29.87 9.69
C ASN A 213 -9.91 29.17 8.62
N PRO A 214 -9.53 27.90 8.84
CA PRO A 214 -8.59 27.18 7.99
C PRO A 214 -9.00 27.12 6.51
N GLY A 215 -10.28 26.82 6.24
CA GLY A 215 -10.78 26.73 4.86
C GLY A 215 -10.81 28.08 4.12
N ARG A 216 -10.91 29.18 4.84
CA ARG A 216 -10.95 30.53 4.24
C ARG A 216 -9.59 31.13 4.00
N TYR A 217 -8.62 30.81 4.85
CA TYR A 217 -7.30 31.40 4.89
C TYR A 217 -6.19 30.47 4.43
N ASP A 218 -6.55 29.31 3.87
CA ASP A 218 -5.59 28.36 3.28
C ASP A 218 -4.78 29.06 2.17
N PRO A 219 -3.44 29.21 2.34
CA PRO A 219 -2.60 29.94 1.39
C PRO A 219 -2.50 29.27 0.03
N THR A 220 -2.74 27.95 -0.05
CA THR A 220 -2.71 27.19 -1.31
C THR A 220 -3.99 27.38 -2.13
N VAL A 221 -5.08 27.83 -1.49
CA VAL A 221 -6.39 28.02 -2.12
C VAL A 221 -6.74 29.51 -2.26
N ALA A 222 -6.44 30.31 -1.22
CA ALA A 222 -6.82 31.73 -1.12
C ALA A 222 -5.65 32.63 -0.71
N PRO A 223 -4.56 32.72 -1.48
CA PRO A 223 -3.30 33.37 -1.10
C PRO A 223 -3.44 34.85 -0.71
N GLU A 224 -4.35 35.60 -1.32
CA GLU A 224 -4.56 37.00 -0.99
C GLU A 224 -5.17 37.16 0.43
N ARG A 225 -6.19 36.35 0.75
CA ARG A 225 -6.80 36.35 2.08
C ARG A 225 -5.85 35.85 3.16
N ALA A 226 -5.04 34.84 2.81
CA ALA A 226 -4.00 34.34 3.69
C ALA A 226 -2.96 35.42 4.02
N ARG A 227 -2.56 36.21 3.02
CA ARG A 227 -1.63 37.35 3.20
C ARG A 227 -2.21 38.43 4.09
N GLU A 228 -3.47 38.81 3.87
CA GLU A 228 -4.17 39.81 4.69
C GLU A 228 -4.27 39.34 6.14
N GLN A 229 -4.66 38.10 6.36
CA GLN A 229 -4.82 37.56 7.71
C GLN A 229 -3.48 37.35 8.44
N ARG A 230 -2.43 36.91 7.73
CA ARG A 230 -1.06 36.89 8.28
C ARG A 230 -0.59 38.28 8.69
N GLN A 231 -0.90 39.31 7.89
CA GLN A 231 -0.55 40.67 8.25
C GLN A 231 -1.23 41.14 9.54
N ILE A 232 -2.49 40.74 9.77
CA ILE A 232 -3.20 41.02 11.02
C ILE A 232 -2.51 40.34 12.21
N ALA A 233 -2.07 39.08 12.04
CA ALA A 233 -1.32 38.37 13.08
C ALA A 233 0.03 39.08 13.39
N LEU A 234 0.77 39.50 12.36
CA LEU A 234 2.01 40.27 12.55
C LEU A 234 1.77 41.63 13.25
N GLU A 235 0.70 42.34 12.91
CA GLU A 235 0.34 43.58 13.59
C GLU A 235 -0.05 43.34 15.04
N ARG A 236 -0.65 42.20 15.34
CA ARG A 236 -0.95 41.79 16.71
C ARG A 236 0.32 41.61 17.52
N LEU A 237 1.34 40.93 16.98
CA LEU A 237 2.66 40.78 17.60
C LEU A 237 3.32 42.14 17.87
N VAL A 238 3.21 43.08 16.92
CA VAL A 238 3.69 44.50 17.12
C VAL A 238 2.93 45.15 18.27
N SER A 239 1.60 44.99 18.36
CA SER A 239 0.80 45.61 19.40
C SER A 239 1.10 45.09 20.81
N LEU A 240 1.71 43.93 20.94
CA LEU A 240 2.16 43.28 22.15
C LEU A 240 3.65 43.47 22.43
N ASP A 241 4.33 44.30 21.63
CA ASP A 241 5.78 44.59 21.72
C ASP A 241 6.66 43.30 21.57
N VAL A 242 6.17 42.27 20.88
CA VAL A 242 6.91 41.03 20.62
C VAL A 242 7.88 41.21 19.45
N ILE A 243 7.44 41.86 18.38
CA ILE A 243 8.27 42.24 17.21
C ILE A 243 8.11 43.73 16.91
N THR A 244 9.09 44.30 16.21
CA THR A 244 9.03 45.69 15.75
C THR A 244 8.15 45.83 14.51
N ARG A 245 7.66 47.04 14.23
CA ARG A 245 6.91 47.34 13.02
C ARG A 245 7.74 47.13 11.73
N GLU A 246 9.06 47.35 11.81
CA GLU A 246 9.97 47.15 10.69
C GLU A 246 10.10 45.61 10.39
N GLU A 247 10.26 44.78 11.43
CA GLU A 247 10.26 43.32 11.30
C GLU A 247 8.93 42.83 10.73
N ALA A 248 7.80 43.28 11.24
CA ALA A 248 6.47 42.91 10.73
C ALA A 248 6.31 43.20 9.24
N THR A 249 6.88 44.36 8.79
CA THR A 249 6.86 44.72 7.37
C THR A 249 7.70 43.78 6.52
N LEU A 250 8.88 43.39 6.98
CA LEU A 250 9.77 42.45 6.27
C LEU A 250 9.17 41.03 6.27
N LEU A 251 8.64 40.56 7.39
CA LEU A 251 7.99 39.27 7.51
C LEU A 251 6.73 39.15 6.63
N GLY A 252 6.00 40.26 6.45
CA GLY A 252 4.87 40.34 5.52
C GLY A 252 5.25 40.13 4.05
N LEU A 253 6.52 40.34 3.67
CA LEU A 253 7.05 40.11 2.32
C LEU A 253 7.50 38.66 2.07
N VAL A 254 7.64 37.83 3.10
CA VAL A 254 7.98 36.41 2.95
C VAL A 254 6.93 35.71 2.07
N PRO A 255 7.32 34.98 1.03
CA PRO A 255 6.36 34.28 0.18
C PRO A 255 5.47 33.32 0.98
N LEU A 256 4.21 33.21 0.57
CA LEU A 256 3.30 32.17 1.09
C LEU A 256 3.50 30.85 0.32
N PRO A 257 3.23 29.69 0.95
CA PRO A 257 3.17 28.44 0.22
C PRO A 257 2.03 28.48 -0.82
N THR A 258 2.35 28.12 -2.06
CA THR A 258 1.39 28.14 -3.17
C THR A 258 0.86 26.77 -3.54
N ALA A 259 1.43 25.73 -2.95
CA ALA A 259 1.02 24.33 -3.07
C ALA A 259 1.36 23.60 -1.76
N ARG A 260 0.84 22.42 -1.59
CA ARG A 260 1.13 21.57 -0.41
C ARG A 260 2.43 20.81 -0.63
N CYS A 261 3.22 20.65 0.41
CA CYS A 261 4.43 19.84 0.39
C CYS A 261 4.14 18.35 0.65
N THR A 262 3.04 18.03 1.32
CA THR A 262 2.57 16.66 1.58
C THR A 262 1.09 16.55 1.21
N GLY A 263 0.67 15.39 0.70
CA GLY A 263 -0.73 15.14 0.34
C GLY A 263 -1.27 15.99 -0.82
N GLY A 264 -0.40 16.63 -1.59
CA GLY A 264 -0.76 17.37 -2.81
C GLY A 264 -0.75 16.47 -4.04
N VAL A 265 -1.59 16.81 -5.03
CA VAL A 265 -1.55 16.18 -6.36
C VAL A 265 -0.45 16.89 -7.19
N GLY A 266 0.47 16.11 -7.78
CA GLY A 266 1.55 16.63 -8.63
C GLY A 266 2.95 16.56 -8.01
N GLU A 267 3.95 17.03 -8.74
CA GLU A 267 5.33 17.07 -8.25
C GLU A 267 5.47 18.01 -7.04
N ARG A 268 6.20 17.55 -6.02
CA ARG A 268 6.51 18.33 -4.82
C ARG A 268 7.27 19.60 -5.24
N PRO A 269 6.82 20.79 -4.79
CA PRO A 269 7.51 22.02 -5.14
C PRO A 269 8.96 22.05 -4.65
N GLU A 270 9.89 22.59 -5.47
CA GLU A 270 11.33 22.70 -5.14
C GLU A 270 11.61 23.51 -3.85
N TRP A 271 10.67 24.38 -3.45
CA TRP A 271 10.81 25.21 -2.24
C TRP A 271 10.40 24.51 -0.96
N CYS A 272 9.80 23.31 -1.04
CA CYS A 272 9.50 22.51 0.14
C CYS A 272 10.79 22.02 0.80
N GLY A 273 10.87 22.16 2.12
CA GLY A 273 12.00 21.62 2.90
C GLY A 273 12.06 20.08 2.84
N ASP A 274 13.20 19.54 3.21
CA ASP A 274 13.47 18.08 3.18
C ASP A 274 12.96 17.38 4.44
N VAL A 275 11.69 17.57 4.80
CA VAL A 275 11.09 16.60 5.74
C VAL A 275 10.86 15.33 4.95
N ASP A 276 11.64 14.31 5.26
CA ASP A 276 11.47 12.95 4.77
C ASP A 276 10.16 12.36 5.31
N THR A 277 9.05 12.77 4.72
CA THR A 277 7.82 12.00 4.71
C THR A 277 7.75 11.37 3.33
N PRO A 278 8.30 10.16 3.15
CA PRO A 278 8.19 9.48 1.86
C PRO A 278 6.70 9.35 1.54
N PRO A 279 6.27 9.70 0.32
CA PRO A 279 4.88 9.50 -0.05
C PRO A 279 4.53 8.03 0.11
N ALA A 280 3.35 7.75 0.66
CA ALA A 280 2.76 6.40 0.73
C ALA A 280 2.50 5.78 -0.66
N ASP A 281 2.95 6.44 -1.72
CA ASP A 281 2.57 6.21 -3.11
C ASP A 281 3.51 5.21 -3.79
N ASN A 282 3.54 3.97 -3.29
CA ASN A 282 4.20 2.87 -3.97
C ASN A 282 3.46 1.54 -3.73
N TYR A 283 3.64 0.60 -4.63
CA TYR A 283 2.96 -0.70 -4.60
C TYR A 283 3.25 -1.51 -3.34
N PHE A 284 4.48 -1.44 -2.80
CA PHE A 284 4.85 -2.18 -1.59
C PHE A 284 4.07 -1.66 -0.37
N VAL A 285 4.04 -0.33 -0.19
CA VAL A 285 3.32 0.30 0.93
C VAL A 285 1.80 0.09 0.79
N GLU A 286 1.27 0.20 -0.43
CA GLU A 286 -0.14 -0.07 -0.70
C GLU A 286 -0.52 -1.52 -0.35
N TYR A 287 0.34 -2.47 -0.70
CA TYR A 287 0.14 -3.87 -0.35
C TYR A 287 0.16 -4.09 1.16
N VAL A 288 1.16 -3.52 1.86
CA VAL A 288 1.26 -3.56 3.33
C VAL A 288 0.01 -2.95 3.99
N LYS A 289 -0.43 -1.78 3.52
CA LYS A 289 -1.65 -1.13 4.02
C LYS A 289 -2.88 -2.03 3.85
N ASN A 290 -3.05 -2.64 2.68
CA ASN A 290 -4.19 -3.53 2.43
C ASN A 290 -4.12 -4.79 3.29
N GLN A 291 -2.93 -5.36 3.53
CA GLN A 291 -2.78 -6.48 4.49
C GLN A 291 -3.23 -6.07 5.90
N LEU A 292 -2.78 -4.91 6.41
CA LEU A 292 -3.18 -4.42 7.74
C LEU A 292 -4.71 -4.26 7.87
N LEU A 293 -5.38 -3.87 6.79
CA LEU A 293 -6.82 -3.64 6.78
C LEU A 293 -7.62 -4.94 6.62
N ASP A 294 -7.18 -5.83 5.72
CA ASP A 294 -8.02 -6.92 5.21
C ASP A 294 -7.62 -8.30 5.73
N ASP A 295 -6.35 -8.52 6.13
CA ASP A 295 -5.88 -9.83 6.53
C ASP A 295 -6.37 -10.19 7.94
N PRO A 296 -7.09 -11.33 8.10
CA PRO A 296 -7.56 -11.79 9.41
C PRO A 296 -6.45 -12.08 10.42
N GLU A 297 -5.20 -12.27 9.98
CA GLU A 297 -4.05 -12.51 10.85
C GLU A 297 -3.83 -11.34 11.84
N PHE A 298 -4.15 -10.11 11.43
CA PHE A 298 -3.98 -8.92 12.27
C PHE A 298 -5.20 -8.58 13.15
N ALA A 299 -6.27 -9.40 13.12
CA ALA A 299 -7.50 -9.09 13.85
C ALA A 299 -7.31 -8.99 15.37
N GLU A 300 -6.43 -9.81 15.97
CA GLU A 300 -6.12 -9.75 17.40
C GLU A 300 -5.32 -8.49 17.77
N ALA A 301 -4.45 -8.03 16.89
CA ALA A 301 -3.57 -6.89 17.12
C ALA A 301 -4.22 -5.53 16.81
N LEU A 302 -5.06 -5.46 15.77
CA LEU A 302 -5.56 -4.21 15.21
C LEU A 302 -7.07 -4.03 15.32
N GLY A 303 -7.83 -5.08 15.65
CA GLY A 303 -9.28 -5.05 15.77
C GLY A 303 -9.98 -6.09 14.91
N ALA A 304 -11.14 -6.56 15.39
CA ALA A 304 -11.91 -7.63 14.76
C ALA A 304 -12.80 -7.13 13.59
N THR A 305 -13.13 -5.84 13.56
CA THR A 305 -13.96 -5.21 12.54
C THR A 305 -13.14 -4.31 11.62
N ASP A 306 -13.69 -4.01 10.43
CA ASP A 306 -13.05 -3.13 9.46
C ASP A 306 -12.88 -1.71 10.03
N GLU A 307 -13.86 -1.23 10.83
CA GLU A 307 -13.82 0.07 11.48
C GLU A 307 -12.70 0.14 12.54
N GLU A 308 -12.56 -0.89 13.37
CA GLU A 308 -11.49 -0.96 14.37
C GLU A 308 -10.11 -0.98 13.70
N ARG A 309 -9.95 -1.80 12.67
CA ARG A 309 -8.69 -1.86 11.89
C ARG A 309 -8.38 -0.55 11.19
N PHE A 310 -9.38 0.07 10.56
CA PHE A 310 -9.21 1.41 9.95
C PHE A 310 -8.74 2.44 10.99
N ALA A 311 -9.38 2.48 12.16
CA ALA A 311 -9.00 3.39 13.23
C ALA A 311 -7.57 3.11 13.74
N ALA A 312 -7.20 1.84 13.93
CA ALA A 312 -5.85 1.47 14.35
C ALA A 312 -4.79 1.85 13.30
N VAL A 313 -5.02 1.52 12.03
CA VAL A 313 -4.05 1.74 10.94
C VAL A 313 -3.84 3.23 10.65
N PHE A 314 -4.91 4.03 10.61
CA PHE A 314 -4.83 5.43 10.21
C PHE A 314 -4.80 6.42 11.38
N GLY A 315 -5.15 5.97 12.58
CA GLY A 315 -5.26 6.83 13.76
C GLY A 315 -4.55 6.32 15.02
N GLY A 316 -4.10 5.06 15.03
CA GLY A 316 -3.52 4.42 16.21
C GLY A 316 -2.06 4.76 16.48
N GLY A 317 -1.36 5.43 15.55
CA GLY A 317 0.05 5.75 15.69
C GLY A 317 0.95 4.52 15.65
N LEU A 318 0.59 3.52 14.85
CA LEU A 318 1.35 2.28 14.71
C LEU A 318 2.75 2.52 14.12
N ARG A 319 3.68 1.67 14.53
CA ARG A 319 5.00 1.53 13.94
C ARG A 319 5.08 0.19 13.23
N VAL A 320 4.93 0.21 11.90
CA VAL A 320 4.89 -0.99 11.07
C VAL A 320 6.28 -1.23 10.48
N HIS A 321 6.98 -2.23 10.99
CA HIS A 321 8.30 -2.63 10.50
C HIS A 321 8.12 -3.67 9.40
N THR A 322 8.60 -3.35 8.20
CA THR A 322 8.45 -4.20 7.02
C THR A 322 9.75 -4.91 6.65
N THR A 323 9.62 -5.81 5.70
CA THR A 323 10.74 -6.61 5.18
C THR A 323 11.50 -5.96 4.04
N VAL A 324 11.03 -4.81 3.52
CA VAL A 324 11.64 -4.18 2.35
C VAL A 324 13.09 -3.76 2.64
N ASP A 325 13.98 -4.14 1.73
CA ASP A 325 15.35 -3.65 1.68
C ASP A 325 15.38 -2.43 0.75
N THR A 326 15.63 -1.24 1.28
CA THR A 326 15.61 0.02 0.50
C THR A 326 16.59 0.00 -0.66
N PHE A 327 17.75 -0.64 -0.49
CA PHE A 327 18.72 -0.79 -1.56
C PHE A 327 18.23 -1.78 -2.63
N ALA A 328 17.67 -2.93 -2.25
CA ALA A 328 17.07 -3.87 -3.18
C ALA A 328 15.88 -3.24 -3.94
N GLN A 329 15.03 -2.48 -3.24
CA GLN A 329 13.90 -1.77 -3.86
C GLN A 329 14.37 -0.74 -4.89
N LEU A 330 15.39 0.06 -4.56
CA LEU A 330 15.97 1.01 -5.50
C LEU A 330 16.60 0.30 -6.71
N ALA A 331 17.35 -0.78 -6.48
CA ALA A 331 17.94 -1.58 -7.55
C ALA A 331 16.86 -2.17 -8.50
N ALA A 332 15.71 -2.60 -7.93
CA ALA A 332 14.58 -3.11 -8.72
C ALA A 332 13.92 -2.01 -9.57
N GLN A 333 13.74 -0.83 -9.01
CA GLN A 333 13.22 0.34 -9.74
C GLN A 333 14.16 0.78 -10.86
N VAL A 334 15.47 0.84 -10.61
CA VAL A 334 16.48 1.16 -11.64
C VAL A 334 16.43 0.13 -12.76
N ALA A 335 16.43 -1.16 -12.45
CA ALA A 335 16.37 -2.21 -13.46
C ALA A 335 15.06 -2.17 -14.26
N HIS A 336 13.93 -1.89 -13.60
CA HIS A 336 12.64 -1.71 -14.25
C HIS A 336 12.68 -0.55 -15.26
N VAL A 337 13.18 0.62 -14.87
CA VAL A 337 13.22 1.80 -15.75
C VAL A 337 14.23 1.65 -16.89
N GLU A 338 15.42 1.10 -16.62
CA GLU A 338 16.50 1.00 -17.62
C GLU A 338 16.24 -0.10 -18.67
N GLU A 339 15.66 -1.24 -18.26
CA GLU A 339 15.55 -2.43 -19.12
C GLU A 339 14.13 -2.70 -19.63
N THR A 340 13.09 -2.07 -19.07
CA THR A 340 11.75 -2.11 -19.68
C THR A 340 11.77 -1.27 -20.96
N PRO A 341 11.41 -1.83 -22.11
CA PRO A 341 11.53 -1.09 -23.37
C PRO A 341 10.57 0.11 -23.38
N PRO A 342 11.04 1.32 -23.75
CA PRO A 342 10.16 2.45 -23.93
C PRO A 342 9.16 2.14 -25.06
N ASN A 343 7.88 2.37 -24.80
CA ASN A 343 6.81 2.06 -25.74
C ASN A 343 5.55 2.90 -25.45
N ASP A 344 4.68 3.00 -26.45
CA ASP A 344 3.39 3.68 -26.41
C ASP A 344 2.20 2.69 -26.43
N VAL A 345 2.49 1.39 -26.32
CA VAL A 345 1.48 0.31 -26.34
C VAL A 345 1.17 -0.26 -24.94
N GLY A 346 1.64 0.38 -23.88
CA GLY A 346 1.33 0.01 -22.50
C GLY A 346 2.04 -1.25 -21.98
N VAL A 347 3.16 -1.67 -22.59
CA VAL A 347 3.98 -2.76 -22.07
C VAL A 347 4.77 -2.27 -20.86
N THR A 348 4.74 -3.04 -19.78
CA THR A 348 5.45 -2.78 -18.53
C THR A 348 6.08 -4.05 -17.98
N SER A 349 6.77 -3.96 -16.84
CA SER A 349 7.28 -5.10 -16.09
C SER A 349 6.78 -5.09 -14.65
N ALA A 350 6.57 -6.28 -14.09
CA ALA A 350 6.33 -6.49 -12.67
C ALA A 350 7.43 -7.41 -12.11
N PHE A 351 7.78 -7.18 -10.85
CA PHE A 351 8.97 -7.75 -10.26
C PHE A 351 8.77 -8.02 -8.77
N VAL A 352 9.24 -9.17 -8.28
CA VAL A 352 9.30 -9.51 -6.84
C VAL A 352 10.61 -10.21 -6.52
N ALA A 353 11.27 -9.79 -5.44
CA ALA A 353 12.44 -10.47 -4.87
C ALA A 353 12.13 -10.97 -3.46
N VAL A 354 12.34 -12.27 -3.22
CA VAL A 354 12.09 -12.97 -1.95
C VAL A 354 13.41 -13.52 -1.42
N ASP A 355 13.66 -13.33 -0.14
CA ASP A 355 14.76 -13.96 0.59
C ASP A 355 14.44 -15.43 0.84
N PRO A 356 15.17 -16.39 0.25
CA PRO A 356 14.87 -17.81 0.39
C PRO A 356 14.96 -18.32 1.84
N ALA A 357 15.83 -17.73 2.64
CA ALA A 357 16.09 -18.19 4.01
C ALA A 357 14.94 -17.85 4.96
N THR A 358 14.21 -16.75 4.71
CA THR A 358 13.18 -16.23 5.61
C THR A 358 11.79 -16.17 5.00
N GLY A 359 11.66 -16.01 3.69
CA GLY A 359 10.42 -15.68 2.99
C GLY A 359 10.18 -14.16 2.86
N ALA A 360 11.03 -13.34 3.45
CA ALA A 360 10.87 -11.89 3.44
C ALA A 360 10.89 -11.32 2.01
N VAL A 361 9.90 -10.51 1.66
CA VAL A 361 9.85 -9.78 0.39
C VAL A 361 10.74 -8.55 0.49
N ARG A 362 11.85 -8.56 -0.23
CA ARG A 362 12.90 -7.52 -0.17
C ARG A 362 12.68 -6.38 -1.15
N ALA A 363 12.00 -6.66 -2.27
CA ALA A 363 11.65 -5.64 -3.26
C ALA A 363 10.39 -6.06 -4.04
N LEU A 364 9.60 -5.04 -4.44
CA LEU A 364 8.41 -5.21 -5.25
C LEU A 364 8.23 -4.04 -6.21
N VAL A 365 8.02 -4.35 -7.50
CA VAL A 365 7.60 -3.40 -8.54
C VAL A 365 6.30 -3.93 -9.15
N GLY A 366 5.20 -3.22 -8.96
CA GLY A 366 3.86 -3.70 -9.33
C GLY A 366 3.50 -3.50 -10.80
N GLY A 367 4.25 -2.70 -11.55
CA GLY A 367 3.93 -2.42 -12.95
C GLY A 367 4.27 -0.99 -13.39
N PRO A 368 3.34 -0.25 -14.03
CA PRO A 368 3.52 1.16 -14.36
C PRO A 368 3.82 2.01 -13.12
N PRO A 369 4.25 3.27 -13.26
CA PRO A 369 4.37 4.16 -12.11
C PRO A 369 3.08 4.17 -11.28
N PHE A 370 3.22 4.13 -9.95
CA PHE A 370 2.07 4.10 -9.05
C PHE A 370 1.36 5.46 -9.03
N GLY A 371 0.01 5.48 -9.09
CA GLY A 371 -0.77 6.69 -8.99
C GLY A 371 -2.06 6.70 -9.83
N GLU A 372 -2.69 7.86 -9.94
CA GLU A 372 -3.98 8.07 -10.64
C GLU A 372 -3.85 8.94 -11.91
N GLU A 373 -2.68 9.48 -12.19
CA GLU A 373 -2.45 10.31 -13.37
C GLU A 373 -2.35 9.49 -14.66
N LEU A 374 -2.40 10.16 -15.81
CA LEU A 374 -2.29 9.50 -17.11
C LEU A 374 -0.94 8.77 -17.22
N GLY A 375 -1.00 7.45 -17.41
CA GLY A 375 0.18 6.58 -17.46
C GLY A 375 0.58 5.97 -16.13
N GLN A 376 -0.08 6.32 -15.02
CA GLN A 376 0.06 5.71 -13.70
C GLN A 376 -1.03 4.64 -13.48
N ASN A 377 -0.82 3.77 -12.50
CA ASN A 377 -1.79 2.75 -12.13
C ASN A 377 -1.59 2.35 -10.66
N LYS A 378 -2.70 1.97 -9.98
CA LYS A 378 -2.70 1.35 -8.65
C LYS A 378 -2.88 -0.17 -8.69
N TYR A 379 -3.09 -0.74 -9.88
CA TYR A 379 -3.25 -2.18 -10.06
C TYR A 379 -1.88 -2.87 -9.99
N ASP A 380 -1.65 -3.58 -8.89
CA ASP A 380 -0.41 -4.31 -8.64
C ASP A 380 -0.39 -5.66 -9.37
N ILE A 381 0.31 -5.74 -10.48
CA ILE A 381 0.47 -6.98 -11.26
C ILE A 381 1.27 -8.03 -10.49
N ALA A 382 2.15 -7.59 -9.59
CA ALA A 382 3.07 -8.46 -8.88
C ALA A 382 2.38 -9.37 -7.85
N THR A 383 1.24 -8.91 -7.30
CA THR A 383 0.53 -9.60 -6.20
C THR A 383 -0.95 -9.88 -6.47
N THR A 384 -1.54 -9.23 -7.48
CA THR A 384 -2.97 -9.36 -7.78
C THR A 384 -3.36 -10.80 -8.11
N PRO A 385 -4.38 -11.39 -7.44
CA PRO A 385 -4.68 -12.83 -7.49
C PRO A 385 -4.99 -13.41 -8.88
N GLU A 386 -5.44 -12.60 -9.83
CA GLU A 386 -5.71 -13.03 -11.21
C GLU A 386 -4.45 -13.60 -11.88
N GLY A 387 -3.29 -13.11 -11.51
CA GLY A 387 -2.00 -13.59 -12.02
C GLY A 387 -1.82 -13.40 -13.52
N ARG A 388 -0.77 -14.02 -14.05
CA ARG A 388 -0.39 -14.00 -15.48
C ARG A 388 0.07 -15.38 -15.94
N GLN A 389 -0.20 -15.70 -17.20
CA GLN A 389 0.15 -16.99 -17.76
C GLN A 389 1.67 -17.24 -17.71
N THR A 390 2.08 -18.29 -16.99
CA THR A 390 3.49 -18.55 -16.63
C THR A 390 4.37 -19.02 -17.78
N GLY A 391 3.76 -19.53 -18.85
CA GLY A 391 4.53 -20.08 -19.96
C GLY A 391 5.50 -21.17 -19.52
N SER A 392 6.66 -21.23 -20.17
CA SER A 392 7.68 -22.27 -19.93
C SER A 392 8.34 -22.23 -18.55
N THR A 393 8.05 -21.26 -17.67
CA THR A 393 8.55 -21.31 -16.28
C THR A 393 7.92 -22.44 -15.49
N PHE A 394 6.71 -22.87 -15.86
CA PHE A 394 6.03 -24.02 -15.23
C PHE A 394 6.82 -25.33 -15.41
N LYS A 395 7.67 -25.46 -16.43
CA LYS A 395 8.53 -26.64 -16.66
C LYS A 395 9.44 -26.96 -15.48
N THR A 396 9.76 -25.96 -14.65
CA THR A 396 10.55 -26.19 -13.43
C THR A 396 9.82 -27.13 -12.45
N PHE A 397 8.51 -27.05 -12.31
CA PHE A 397 7.75 -27.97 -11.44
C PHE A 397 7.75 -29.40 -11.99
N VAL A 398 7.71 -29.55 -13.31
CA VAL A 398 7.87 -30.87 -13.96
C VAL A 398 9.29 -31.43 -13.74
N LEU A 399 10.31 -30.57 -13.82
CA LEU A 399 11.70 -30.94 -13.52
C LEU A 399 11.86 -31.38 -12.07
N LEU A 400 11.33 -30.61 -11.13
CA LEU A 400 11.38 -30.91 -9.70
C LEU A 400 10.71 -32.26 -9.37
N GLU A 401 9.53 -32.51 -9.96
CA GLU A 401 8.84 -33.80 -9.79
C GLU A 401 9.64 -34.97 -10.39
N ALA A 402 10.31 -34.76 -11.53
CA ALA A 402 11.19 -35.79 -12.10
C ALA A 402 12.35 -36.14 -11.15
N LEU A 403 12.97 -35.13 -10.55
CA LEU A 403 14.07 -35.29 -9.60
C LEU A 403 13.59 -35.94 -8.30
N GLU A 404 12.39 -35.58 -7.78
CA GLU A 404 11.75 -36.23 -6.63
C GLU A 404 11.49 -37.73 -6.89
N GLN A 405 11.09 -38.10 -8.11
CA GLN A 405 10.93 -39.49 -8.51
C GLN A 405 12.26 -40.20 -8.83
N GLY A 406 13.41 -39.56 -8.55
CA GLY A 406 14.76 -40.11 -8.64
C GLY A 406 15.39 -40.05 -10.02
N ALA A 407 14.92 -39.16 -10.90
CA ALA A 407 15.62 -38.81 -12.11
C ALA A 407 16.95 -38.09 -11.81
N LEU A 408 17.86 -38.07 -12.76
CA LEU A 408 19.18 -37.43 -12.67
C LEU A 408 19.40 -36.49 -13.84
N PRO A 409 20.29 -35.49 -13.73
CA PRO A 409 20.55 -34.49 -14.76
C PRO A 409 20.89 -35.07 -16.14
N PHE A 410 21.52 -36.23 -16.18
CA PHE A 410 21.94 -36.95 -17.41
C PHE A 410 20.94 -38.01 -17.88
N ASP A 411 19.80 -38.19 -17.24
CA ASP A 411 18.71 -39.02 -17.74
C ASP A 411 18.06 -38.37 -18.98
N THR A 412 17.65 -39.16 -19.93
CA THR A 412 17.23 -38.68 -21.27
C THR A 412 15.72 -38.76 -21.47
N VAL A 413 15.20 -37.80 -22.21
CA VAL A 413 13.80 -37.70 -22.63
C VAL A 413 13.72 -37.54 -24.14
N ARG A 414 12.75 -38.23 -24.78
CA ARG A 414 12.47 -38.02 -26.23
C ARG A 414 11.86 -36.64 -26.45
N GLY A 415 12.12 -36.03 -27.61
CA GLY A 415 11.73 -34.65 -27.91
C GLY A 415 10.27 -34.52 -28.29
N THR A 416 9.92 -34.83 -29.52
CA THR A 416 8.55 -34.65 -30.03
C THR A 416 7.59 -35.65 -29.46
N VAL A 417 6.35 -35.23 -29.13
CA VAL A 417 5.28 -36.07 -28.64
C VAL A 417 4.01 -35.85 -29.47
N SER A 418 3.35 -36.95 -29.88
CA SER A 418 2.03 -36.91 -30.53
C SER A 418 0.95 -37.14 -29.50
N MET A 419 -0.10 -36.36 -29.55
CA MET A 419 -1.21 -36.35 -28.61
C MET A 419 -2.52 -36.26 -29.36
N VAL A 420 -3.61 -36.64 -28.69
CA VAL A 420 -4.98 -36.43 -29.18
C VAL A 420 -5.57 -35.23 -28.45
N ASP A 421 -6.13 -34.27 -29.17
CA ASP A 421 -6.85 -33.17 -28.59
C ASP A 421 -8.16 -33.68 -27.93
N PRO A 422 -8.35 -33.48 -26.64
CA PRO A 422 -9.52 -34.04 -25.96
C PRO A 422 -10.84 -33.39 -26.37
N GLY A 423 -10.82 -32.20 -27.00
CA GLY A 423 -11.99 -31.49 -27.49
C GLY A 423 -12.38 -31.86 -28.92
N THR A 424 -11.38 -31.96 -29.81
CA THR A 424 -11.59 -32.21 -31.25
C THR A 424 -11.37 -33.66 -31.63
N LEU A 425 -10.69 -34.44 -30.78
CA LEU A 425 -10.24 -35.81 -31.04
C LEU A 425 -9.26 -35.94 -32.21
N GLU A 426 -8.66 -34.85 -32.61
CA GLU A 426 -7.63 -34.80 -33.66
C GLU A 426 -6.23 -35.05 -33.10
N ASP A 427 -5.40 -35.76 -33.89
CA ASP A 427 -4.00 -35.94 -33.55
C ASP A 427 -3.21 -34.67 -33.81
N TYR A 428 -2.46 -34.20 -32.82
CA TYR A 428 -1.51 -33.12 -32.95
C TYR A 428 -0.14 -33.49 -32.38
N SER A 429 0.91 -32.82 -32.83
CA SER A 429 2.26 -33.05 -32.34
C SER A 429 2.81 -31.80 -31.65
N VAL A 430 3.46 -32.01 -30.50
CA VAL A 430 4.23 -30.97 -29.81
C VAL A 430 5.71 -31.23 -30.13
N GLU A 431 6.27 -30.34 -30.91
CA GLU A 431 7.69 -30.41 -31.31
C GLU A 431 8.62 -30.13 -30.14
N GLY A 432 9.77 -30.81 -30.12
CA GLY A 432 10.75 -30.60 -29.08
C GLY A 432 12.09 -31.29 -29.37
N ARG A 433 13.14 -30.80 -28.73
CA ARG A 433 14.48 -31.40 -28.79
C ARG A 433 14.57 -32.55 -27.77
N ALA A 434 15.06 -33.70 -28.19
CA ALA A 434 15.44 -34.81 -27.31
C ALA A 434 16.77 -34.52 -26.60
N GLY A 435 16.98 -35.07 -25.42
CA GLY A 435 18.25 -34.97 -24.70
C GLY A 435 18.17 -35.32 -23.24
N THR A 436 19.23 -35.00 -22.51
CA THR A 436 19.29 -35.12 -21.04
C THR A 436 18.35 -34.10 -20.37
N LEU A 437 17.96 -34.35 -19.12
CA LEU A 437 17.16 -33.38 -18.35
C LEU A 437 17.81 -31.99 -18.41
N THR A 438 19.11 -31.88 -18.18
CA THR A 438 19.86 -30.62 -18.34
C THR A 438 19.68 -29.99 -19.71
N SER A 439 19.87 -30.75 -20.78
CA SER A 439 19.83 -30.20 -22.14
C SER A 439 18.43 -29.83 -22.61
N ILE A 440 17.38 -30.56 -22.21
CA ILE A 440 16.00 -30.19 -22.55
C ILE A 440 15.51 -28.99 -21.74
N THR A 441 16.01 -28.82 -20.50
CA THR A 441 15.72 -27.64 -19.65
C THR A 441 16.40 -26.40 -20.23
N SER A 442 17.69 -26.49 -20.57
CA SER A 442 18.46 -25.41 -21.23
C SER A 442 17.89 -24.98 -22.57
N ALA A 443 17.33 -25.93 -23.34
CA ALA A 443 16.66 -25.65 -24.61
C ALA A 443 15.17 -25.31 -24.46
N SER A 444 14.63 -25.38 -23.24
CA SER A 444 13.21 -25.21 -22.98
C SER A 444 12.27 -26.04 -23.85
N SER A 445 12.62 -27.33 -24.10
CA SER A 445 11.98 -28.22 -25.08
C SER A 445 10.51 -28.50 -24.74
N ASN A 446 9.56 -28.04 -25.55
CA ASN A 446 8.13 -28.19 -25.32
C ASN A 446 7.71 -29.66 -25.31
N GLY A 447 7.97 -30.40 -26.39
CA GLY A 447 7.56 -31.77 -26.53
C GLY A 447 8.20 -32.71 -25.50
N ALA A 448 9.48 -32.48 -25.12
CA ALA A 448 10.14 -33.29 -24.11
C ALA A 448 9.48 -33.07 -22.71
N PHE A 449 9.11 -31.85 -22.34
CA PHE A 449 8.44 -31.60 -21.04
C PHE A 449 6.99 -32.08 -21.02
N VAL A 450 6.25 -31.96 -22.12
CA VAL A 450 4.92 -32.56 -22.24
C VAL A 450 4.99 -34.08 -22.05
N ARG A 451 5.95 -34.75 -22.72
CA ARG A 451 6.19 -36.18 -22.52
C ARG A 451 6.60 -36.52 -21.10
N LEU A 452 7.53 -35.76 -20.53
CA LEU A 452 7.99 -35.97 -19.15
C LEU A 452 6.84 -35.89 -18.15
N ASN A 453 5.98 -34.89 -18.28
CA ASN A 453 4.78 -34.76 -17.45
C ASN A 453 3.87 -35.99 -17.48
N GLN A 454 3.66 -36.56 -18.69
CA GLN A 454 2.88 -37.80 -18.82
C GLN A 454 3.58 -39.01 -18.15
N VAL A 455 4.91 -39.11 -18.29
CA VAL A 455 5.71 -40.17 -17.66
C VAL A 455 5.66 -40.13 -16.14
N LEU A 456 5.68 -38.91 -15.56
CA LEU A 456 5.67 -38.66 -14.11
C LEU A 456 4.29 -38.84 -13.50
N GLY A 457 3.24 -38.76 -14.30
CA GLY A 457 1.85 -38.62 -13.88
C GLY A 457 1.48 -37.16 -13.61
N PRO A 458 0.64 -36.54 -14.44
CA PRO A 458 0.33 -35.11 -14.36
C PRO A 458 -0.20 -34.65 -12.99
N GLN A 459 -0.94 -35.53 -12.28
CA GLN A 459 -1.43 -35.21 -10.94
C GLN A 459 -0.30 -35.03 -9.92
N ASN A 460 0.82 -35.75 -10.05
CA ASN A 460 1.97 -35.59 -9.16
C ASN A 460 2.61 -34.21 -9.34
N VAL A 461 2.70 -33.75 -10.57
CA VAL A 461 3.20 -32.39 -10.91
C VAL A 461 2.26 -31.33 -10.35
N VAL A 462 0.94 -31.49 -10.51
CA VAL A 462 -0.05 -30.59 -9.92
C VAL A 462 0.10 -30.54 -8.39
N ASN A 463 0.16 -31.71 -7.74
CA ASN A 463 0.31 -31.79 -6.28
C ASN A 463 1.59 -31.13 -5.78
N LEU A 464 2.71 -31.27 -6.53
CA LEU A 464 3.96 -30.60 -6.19
C LEU A 464 3.85 -29.08 -6.39
N ALA A 465 3.29 -28.61 -7.50
CA ALA A 465 3.11 -27.18 -7.75
C ALA A 465 2.21 -26.51 -6.70
N THR A 466 1.07 -27.16 -6.34
CA THR A 466 0.20 -26.69 -5.26
C THR A 466 0.94 -26.69 -3.90
N ARG A 467 1.71 -27.75 -3.61
CA ARG A 467 2.51 -27.80 -2.37
C ARG A 467 3.54 -26.69 -2.31
N MET A 468 4.01 -26.18 -3.46
CA MET A 468 4.92 -25.05 -3.57
C MET A 468 4.20 -23.68 -3.67
N GLY A 469 2.88 -23.62 -3.42
CA GLY A 469 2.12 -22.38 -3.30
C GLY A 469 1.53 -21.85 -4.61
N LEU A 470 1.40 -22.68 -5.67
CA LEU A 470 0.67 -22.30 -6.87
C LEU A 470 -0.82 -22.60 -6.69
N ASP A 471 -1.59 -21.60 -6.27
CA ASP A 471 -2.99 -21.76 -5.90
C ASP A 471 -3.96 -21.59 -7.10
N ASN A 472 -3.54 -20.87 -8.15
CA ASN A 472 -4.36 -20.58 -9.33
C ASN A 472 -4.29 -21.69 -10.40
N LEU A 473 -4.13 -22.94 -10.01
CA LEU A 473 -4.16 -24.05 -10.95
C LEU A 473 -5.62 -24.39 -11.31
N PRO A 474 -5.94 -24.58 -12.62
CA PRO A 474 -7.26 -25.03 -13.02
C PRO A 474 -7.66 -26.35 -12.30
N SER A 475 -8.90 -26.50 -11.89
CA SER A 475 -9.38 -27.72 -11.21
C SER A 475 -9.15 -29.02 -12.01
N ASN A 476 -9.05 -28.91 -13.33
CA ASN A 476 -8.74 -30.02 -14.25
C ASN A 476 -7.28 -30.00 -14.74
N ALA A 477 -6.37 -29.27 -14.07
CA ALA A 477 -4.98 -29.06 -14.51
C ALA A 477 -4.26 -30.37 -14.93
N ALA A 478 -4.43 -31.43 -14.16
CA ALA A 478 -3.85 -32.75 -14.45
C ALA A 478 -4.34 -33.37 -15.76
N ARG A 479 -5.47 -32.92 -16.31
CA ARG A 479 -6.03 -33.37 -17.59
C ARG A 479 -5.63 -32.51 -18.77
N ILE A 480 -4.96 -31.39 -18.52
CA ILE A 480 -4.50 -30.47 -19.57
C ILE A 480 -3.14 -30.91 -20.07
N PRO A 481 -3.02 -31.42 -21.33
CA PRO A 481 -1.76 -31.92 -21.83
C PRO A 481 -0.66 -30.86 -21.92
N SER A 482 -1.06 -29.61 -22.17
CA SER A 482 -0.16 -28.44 -22.26
C SER A 482 0.17 -27.80 -20.91
N LEU A 483 -0.24 -28.37 -19.77
CA LEU A 483 0.10 -27.86 -18.45
C LEU A 483 1.60 -27.53 -18.29
N PRO A 484 2.56 -28.35 -18.75
CA PRO A 484 3.99 -28.04 -18.68
C PRO A 484 4.39 -26.78 -19.45
N LEU A 485 3.54 -26.30 -20.33
CA LEU A 485 3.78 -25.09 -21.13
C LEU A 485 3.24 -23.83 -20.45
N GLY A 486 2.69 -23.98 -19.20
CA GLY A 486 2.29 -22.89 -18.36
C GLY A 486 0.95 -22.28 -18.73
N VAL A 487 -0.09 -23.08 -18.79
CA VAL A 487 -1.47 -22.63 -19.05
C VAL A 487 -2.19 -22.13 -17.79
N SER A 488 -1.48 -22.02 -16.67
CA SER A 488 -1.99 -21.46 -15.43
C SER A 488 -1.49 -20.03 -15.23
N ASP A 489 -2.36 -19.21 -14.66
CA ASP A 489 -2.04 -17.83 -14.31
C ASP A 489 -1.53 -17.78 -12.87
N GLN A 490 -0.35 -17.20 -12.66
CA GLN A 490 0.29 -17.05 -11.35
C GLN A 490 0.85 -15.65 -11.21
N THR A 491 0.95 -15.17 -9.96
CA THR A 491 1.57 -13.87 -9.70
C THR A 491 3.10 -13.95 -9.67
N PRO A 492 3.82 -12.87 -9.95
CA PRO A 492 5.26 -12.79 -9.68
C PRO A 492 5.62 -13.18 -8.24
N LEU A 493 4.82 -12.79 -7.23
CA LEU A 493 5.02 -13.16 -5.83
C LEU A 493 4.94 -14.68 -5.63
N GLN A 494 3.89 -15.35 -6.14
CA GLN A 494 3.75 -16.80 -6.05
C GLN A 494 4.92 -17.52 -6.70
N MET A 495 5.35 -17.05 -7.88
CA MET A 495 6.44 -17.68 -8.63
C MET A 495 7.81 -17.46 -7.96
N ALA A 496 8.08 -16.25 -7.42
CA ALA A 496 9.31 -15.98 -6.67
C ALA A 496 9.38 -16.83 -5.39
N SER A 497 8.26 -16.92 -4.65
CA SER A 497 8.14 -17.73 -3.45
C SER A 497 8.29 -19.23 -3.74
N ALA A 498 7.66 -19.75 -4.80
CA ALA A 498 7.80 -21.17 -5.16
C ALA A 498 9.25 -21.54 -5.51
N TYR A 499 9.92 -20.69 -6.28
CA TYR A 499 11.32 -20.91 -6.66
C TYR A 499 12.30 -20.74 -5.49
N SER A 500 11.94 -19.98 -4.44
CA SER A 500 12.80 -19.75 -3.27
C SER A 500 13.16 -21.04 -2.52
N ALA A 501 12.30 -22.05 -2.60
CA ALA A 501 12.57 -23.36 -2.02
C ALA A 501 13.80 -24.05 -2.62
N ILE A 502 14.16 -23.74 -3.87
CA ILE A 502 15.27 -24.42 -4.55
C ILE A 502 16.61 -24.01 -3.93
N PRO A 503 17.02 -22.71 -3.88
CA PRO A 503 18.29 -22.32 -3.24
C PRO A 503 18.27 -22.56 -1.71
N ASN A 504 17.10 -22.68 -1.08
CA ASN A 504 16.94 -22.95 0.34
C ASN A 504 16.89 -24.45 0.69
N GLY A 505 17.51 -25.31 -0.12
CA GLY A 505 17.64 -26.74 0.16
C GLY A 505 16.29 -27.49 0.27
N GLY A 506 15.26 -26.99 -0.38
CA GLY A 506 13.94 -27.58 -0.46
C GLY A 506 12.95 -27.14 0.61
N VAL A 507 13.31 -26.17 1.43
CA VAL A 507 12.42 -25.54 2.41
C VAL A 507 11.86 -24.26 1.83
N GLN A 508 10.54 -24.13 1.77
CA GLN A 508 9.82 -22.92 1.43
C GLN A 508 9.39 -22.21 2.71
N ASN A 509 9.76 -20.95 2.83
CA ASN A 509 9.18 -20.05 3.80
C ASN A 509 8.07 -19.26 3.07
N PRO A 510 6.84 -19.18 3.64
CA PRO A 510 5.80 -18.32 3.07
C PRO A 510 6.28 -16.89 2.89
N PRO A 511 5.91 -16.21 1.79
CA PRO A 511 6.31 -14.83 1.61
C PRO A 511 5.56 -13.92 2.58
N TYR A 512 6.26 -12.95 3.18
CA TYR A 512 5.67 -11.97 4.08
C TYR A 512 6.29 -10.58 3.88
N PHE A 513 5.55 -9.55 4.29
CA PHE A 513 5.87 -8.13 4.07
C PHE A 513 6.06 -7.36 5.38
N ILE A 514 5.41 -7.82 6.46
CA ILE A 514 5.42 -7.16 7.76
C ILE A 514 6.21 -8.04 8.73
N GLU A 515 7.27 -7.46 9.32
CA GLU A 515 8.11 -8.14 10.31
C GLU A 515 7.48 -8.08 11.70
N ARG A 516 7.00 -6.88 12.10
CA ARG A 516 6.31 -6.64 13.35
C ARG A 516 5.51 -5.34 13.32
N ILE A 517 4.53 -5.25 14.20
CA ILE A 517 3.69 -4.08 14.44
C ILE A 517 3.85 -3.70 15.91
N GLU A 518 4.18 -2.43 16.15
CA GLU A 518 4.29 -1.84 17.49
C GLU A 518 3.22 -0.75 17.65
N ASP A 519 2.76 -0.53 18.89
CA ASP A 519 1.94 0.64 19.23
C ASP A 519 2.80 1.93 19.30
N ARG A 520 2.16 3.07 19.56
CA ARG A 520 2.84 4.38 19.71
C ARG A 520 3.84 4.42 20.87
N ALA A 521 3.72 3.53 21.86
CA ALA A 521 4.62 3.42 23.02
C ALA A 521 5.79 2.46 22.74
N GLY A 522 5.80 1.75 21.61
CA GLY A 522 6.80 0.78 21.22
C GLY A 522 6.54 -0.63 21.77
N ASN A 523 5.34 -0.92 22.26
CA ASN A 523 4.97 -2.28 22.63
C ASN A 523 4.63 -3.07 21.37
N VAL A 524 5.15 -4.30 21.26
CA VAL A 524 4.89 -5.19 20.12
C VAL A 524 3.47 -5.74 20.23
N LEU A 525 2.64 -5.40 19.24
CA LEU A 525 1.26 -5.90 19.10
C LEU A 525 1.22 -7.21 18.31
N TRP A 526 2.08 -7.34 17.32
CA TRP A 526 2.19 -8.51 16.47
C TRP A 526 3.61 -8.66 15.94
N GLN A 527 4.06 -9.90 15.75
CA GLN A 527 5.35 -10.22 15.17
C GLN A 527 5.25 -11.47 14.29
N HIS A 528 5.88 -11.43 13.11
CA HIS A 528 5.94 -12.56 12.20
C HIS A 528 6.71 -13.74 12.82
N GLU A 529 6.13 -14.92 12.71
CA GLU A 529 6.78 -16.19 13.05
C GLU A 529 6.97 -17.02 11.77
N SER A 530 8.22 -17.25 11.38
CA SER A 530 8.51 -18.02 10.17
C SER A 530 8.25 -19.51 10.38
N GLU A 531 7.35 -20.08 9.60
CA GLU A 531 7.04 -21.52 9.57
C GLU A 531 7.51 -22.16 8.24
N GLY A 532 8.82 -22.28 8.08
CA GLY A 532 9.40 -22.93 6.91
C GLY A 532 8.95 -24.40 6.79
N ARG A 533 8.42 -24.78 5.64
CA ARG A 533 8.04 -26.17 5.38
C ARG A 533 8.87 -26.79 4.25
N ARG A 534 9.25 -28.03 4.40
CA ARG A 534 9.92 -28.77 3.32
C ARG A 534 8.93 -29.15 2.23
N VAL A 535 9.16 -28.63 1.02
CA VAL A 535 8.30 -28.87 -0.15
C VAL A 535 8.95 -29.81 -1.18
N ILE A 536 10.28 -29.86 -1.22
CA ILE A 536 11.08 -30.80 -2.02
C ILE A 536 12.25 -31.32 -1.18
N SER A 537 12.85 -32.44 -1.59
CA SER A 537 14.01 -33.00 -0.89
C SER A 537 15.26 -32.11 -1.10
N PRO A 538 16.23 -32.11 -0.16
CA PRO A 538 17.49 -31.38 -0.33
C PRO A 538 18.27 -31.83 -1.59
N ARG A 539 18.15 -33.10 -1.94
CA ARG A 539 18.76 -33.65 -3.17
C ARG A 539 18.12 -33.06 -4.42
N THR A 540 16.80 -32.98 -4.48
CA THR A 540 16.07 -32.37 -5.60
C THR A 540 16.43 -30.91 -5.74
N ALA A 541 16.44 -30.17 -4.64
CA ALA A 541 16.81 -28.74 -4.60
C ALA A 541 18.23 -28.52 -5.18
N CYS A 542 19.20 -29.32 -4.74
CA CYS A 542 20.56 -29.24 -5.22
C CYS A 542 20.67 -29.56 -6.74
N LEU A 543 20.10 -30.70 -7.19
CA LEU A 543 20.16 -31.10 -8.61
C LEU A 543 19.38 -30.11 -9.50
N ALA A 544 18.30 -29.52 -9.02
CA ALA A 544 17.57 -28.49 -9.74
C ALA A 544 18.38 -27.22 -9.89
N SER A 545 19.10 -26.79 -8.84
CA SER A 545 20.02 -25.65 -8.92
C SER A 545 21.08 -25.86 -9.99
N GLU A 546 21.73 -27.03 -10.03
CA GLU A 546 22.73 -27.41 -11.05
C GLU A 546 22.15 -27.35 -12.48
N ILE A 547 20.94 -27.90 -12.70
CA ILE A 547 20.29 -27.90 -14.02
C ILE A 547 19.87 -26.49 -14.44
N LEU A 548 19.33 -25.68 -13.52
CA LEU A 548 18.88 -24.32 -13.80
C LEU A 548 20.06 -23.34 -13.94
N GLU A 549 21.18 -23.57 -13.26
CA GLU A 549 22.43 -22.85 -13.47
C GLU A 549 22.99 -23.15 -14.88
N ALA A 550 22.94 -24.39 -15.34
CA ALA A 550 23.31 -24.75 -16.73
C ALA A 550 22.44 -24.03 -17.78
N ASN A 551 21.18 -23.71 -17.45
CA ASN A 551 20.32 -22.89 -18.30
C ASN A 551 20.79 -21.42 -18.38
N VAL A 552 21.30 -20.86 -17.27
CA VAL A 552 21.82 -19.49 -17.24
C VAL A 552 23.22 -19.42 -17.88
N THR A 553 24.05 -20.41 -17.69
CA THR A 553 25.39 -20.41 -18.27
C THR A 553 25.42 -20.70 -19.78
N GLY A 554 24.50 -21.51 -20.31
CA GLY A 554 24.56 -21.95 -21.72
C GLY A 554 23.22 -22.17 -22.42
N GLY A 555 22.09 -21.91 -21.75
CA GLY A 555 20.76 -22.13 -22.29
C GLY A 555 20.02 -20.85 -22.69
N THR A 556 18.67 -20.92 -22.60
CA THR A 556 17.77 -19.80 -22.90
C THR A 556 17.89 -18.66 -21.88
N GLY A 557 18.41 -18.93 -20.70
CA GLY A 557 18.59 -17.96 -19.61
C GLY A 557 19.92 -17.19 -19.63
N ARG A 558 20.75 -17.34 -20.63
CA ARG A 558 22.13 -16.79 -20.66
C ARG A 558 22.26 -15.29 -20.46
N ASN A 559 21.21 -14.52 -20.78
CA ASN A 559 21.19 -13.06 -20.57
C ASN A 559 20.99 -12.66 -19.11
N ALA A 560 20.73 -13.62 -18.22
CA ALA A 560 20.67 -13.43 -16.79
C ALA A 560 21.96 -13.84 -16.05
N ALA A 561 23.04 -14.18 -16.80
CA ALA A 561 24.31 -14.53 -16.17
C ALA A 561 24.93 -13.34 -15.43
N LEU A 562 25.42 -13.58 -14.21
CA LEU A 562 26.03 -12.57 -13.37
C LEU A 562 27.56 -12.77 -13.34
N PRO A 563 28.34 -11.68 -13.39
CA PRO A 563 29.77 -11.76 -13.07
C PRO A 563 29.96 -11.93 -11.56
N GLY A 564 30.72 -12.96 -11.15
CA GLY A 564 31.11 -13.15 -9.75
C GLY A 564 30.02 -13.69 -8.81
N GLN A 565 28.82 -14.04 -9.31
CA GLN A 565 27.78 -14.67 -8.48
C GLN A 565 27.06 -15.78 -9.28
N PRO A 566 27.02 -17.02 -8.78
CA PRO A 566 26.22 -18.08 -9.39
C PRO A 566 24.74 -17.71 -9.48
N ALA A 567 24.14 -17.96 -10.65
CA ALA A 567 22.77 -17.67 -10.95
C ALA A 567 22.10 -18.86 -11.64
N ALA A 568 20.90 -19.17 -11.24
CA ALA A 568 20.09 -20.24 -11.81
C ALA A 568 18.69 -19.73 -12.13
N GLY A 569 18.05 -20.25 -13.17
CA GLY A 569 16.72 -19.73 -13.53
C GLY A 569 16.12 -20.33 -14.79
N LYS A 570 14.89 -19.89 -15.08
CA LYS A 570 14.09 -20.36 -16.21
C LYS A 570 13.36 -19.23 -16.91
N THR A 571 13.43 -19.23 -18.24
CA THR A 571 12.65 -18.34 -19.12
C THR A 571 11.23 -18.86 -19.31
N GLY A 572 10.26 -17.95 -19.37
CA GLY A 572 8.88 -18.19 -19.76
C GLY A 572 8.51 -17.37 -20.99
N THR A 573 7.69 -17.93 -21.86
CA THR A 573 7.10 -17.23 -23.02
C THR A 573 5.82 -17.95 -23.36
N THR A 574 4.72 -17.23 -23.45
CA THR A 574 3.41 -17.75 -23.86
C THR A 574 3.32 -17.88 -25.39
N THR A 575 2.36 -18.65 -25.86
CA THR A 575 2.08 -18.78 -27.30
C THR A 575 1.50 -17.46 -27.80
N GLY A 576 2.07 -16.88 -28.87
CA GLY A 576 1.76 -15.52 -29.29
C GLY A 576 2.15 -14.53 -28.18
N PRO A 577 3.46 -14.24 -27.99
CA PRO A 577 4.03 -13.76 -26.74
C PRO A 577 3.26 -12.55 -26.17
N SER A 578 2.29 -12.81 -25.31
CA SER A 578 1.56 -11.82 -24.52
C SER A 578 2.19 -11.62 -23.15
N ASP A 579 2.80 -12.69 -22.63
CA ASP A 579 3.46 -12.73 -21.33
C ASP A 579 4.83 -13.36 -21.48
N VAL A 580 5.86 -12.65 -21.05
CA VAL A 580 7.22 -13.15 -21.02
C VAL A 580 7.81 -13.04 -19.62
N TRP A 581 8.55 -14.07 -19.21
CA TRP A 581 9.02 -14.23 -17.85
C TRP A 581 10.49 -14.61 -17.80
N PHE A 582 11.16 -14.18 -16.76
CA PHE A 582 12.35 -14.81 -16.23
C PHE A 582 12.21 -14.97 -14.72
N ILE A 583 12.37 -16.21 -14.24
CA ILE A 583 12.38 -16.48 -12.81
C ILE A 583 13.72 -17.15 -12.51
N GLY A 584 14.47 -16.51 -11.66
CA GLY A 584 15.81 -16.97 -11.31
C GLY A 584 16.11 -16.73 -9.83
N PHE A 585 17.19 -17.34 -9.40
CA PHE A 585 17.64 -17.21 -8.02
C PHE A 585 19.17 -17.21 -7.95
N THR A 586 19.68 -16.57 -6.94
CA THR A 586 21.00 -16.69 -6.39
C THR A 586 20.89 -17.33 -4.98
N PRO A 587 21.97 -17.65 -4.30
CA PRO A 587 21.89 -18.06 -2.89
C PRO A 587 21.32 -16.98 -1.94
N TYR A 588 21.13 -15.75 -2.41
CA TYR A 588 20.62 -14.62 -1.64
C TYR A 588 19.16 -14.30 -1.87
N LEU A 589 18.72 -14.36 -3.14
CA LEU A 589 17.36 -13.97 -3.52
C LEU A 589 16.78 -14.91 -4.58
N SER A 590 15.47 -15.15 -4.46
CA SER A 590 14.63 -15.69 -5.53
C SER A 590 13.83 -14.55 -6.14
N THR A 591 13.92 -14.36 -7.45
CA THR A 591 13.39 -13.19 -8.12
C THR A 591 12.57 -13.59 -9.33
N ALA A 592 11.34 -13.11 -9.43
CA ALA A 592 10.46 -13.28 -10.58
C ALA A 592 10.25 -11.95 -11.29
N VAL A 593 10.48 -11.95 -12.60
CA VAL A 593 10.25 -10.80 -13.50
C VAL A 593 9.26 -11.22 -14.57
N TRP A 594 8.19 -10.46 -14.70
CA TRP A 594 7.20 -10.52 -15.78
C TRP A 594 7.29 -9.27 -16.64
N VAL A 595 7.08 -9.42 -17.95
CA VAL A 595 6.93 -8.31 -18.90
C VAL A 595 5.75 -8.59 -19.82
N GLY A 596 4.86 -7.62 -20.00
CA GLY A 596 3.67 -7.73 -20.81
C GLY A 596 2.80 -6.46 -20.75
N ASN A 597 1.58 -6.57 -21.26
CA ASN A 597 0.58 -5.50 -21.11
C ASN A 597 -0.35 -5.82 -19.94
N PRO A 598 -0.52 -4.93 -18.96
CA PRO A 598 -1.37 -5.15 -17.80
C PRO A 598 -2.86 -5.30 -18.13
N GLN A 599 -3.33 -4.72 -19.23
CA GLN A 599 -4.71 -4.75 -19.66
C GLN A 599 -5.01 -6.04 -20.46
N GLN A 600 -4.96 -7.18 -19.78
CA GLN A 600 -5.33 -8.45 -20.39
C GLN A 600 -6.80 -8.45 -20.77
N GLY A 601 -7.14 -8.61 -22.06
CA GLY A 601 -8.52 -8.67 -22.55
C GLY A 601 -9.20 -7.33 -22.82
N ALA A 602 -8.63 -6.19 -22.44
CA ALA A 602 -9.10 -4.90 -22.97
C ALA A 602 -8.64 -4.80 -24.43
N ALA A 603 -9.57 -4.64 -25.36
CA ALA A 603 -9.26 -4.32 -26.73
C ALA A 603 -8.65 -2.91 -26.77
N LEU A 604 -7.33 -2.81 -26.59
CA LEU A 604 -6.65 -1.59 -27.01
C LEU A 604 -6.83 -1.47 -28.53
N LEU A 605 -7.17 -0.28 -28.96
CA LEU A 605 -7.38 0.01 -30.36
C LEU A 605 -6.09 0.65 -30.90
N ASP A 606 -5.64 0.23 -32.07
CA ASP A 606 -4.59 0.91 -32.80
C ASP A 606 -5.06 2.30 -33.30
N GLY A 607 -4.18 3.06 -33.92
CA GLY A 607 -4.50 4.36 -34.49
C GLY A 607 -5.59 4.34 -35.59
N GLU A 608 -6.00 3.15 -36.04
CA GLU A 608 -7.06 2.88 -37.01
C GLU A 608 -8.34 2.33 -36.35
N GLY A 609 -8.36 2.20 -35.00
CA GLY A 609 -9.50 1.73 -34.22
C GLY A 609 -9.71 0.21 -34.25
N GLN A 610 -8.68 -0.59 -34.62
CA GLN A 610 -8.76 -2.05 -34.63
C GLN A 610 -8.23 -2.63 -33.31
N PRO A 611 -8.81 -3.72 -32.80
CA PRO A 611 -8.31 -4.39 -31.59
C PRO A 611 -6.89 -4.89 -31.78
N ILE A 612 -5.98 -4.47 -30.91
CA ILE A 612 -4.63 -4.99 -30.83
C ILE A 612 -4.63 -6.23 -29.93
N SER A 613 -4.22 -7.38 -30.42
CA SER A 613 -4.08 -8.60 -29.58
C SER A 613 -2.86 -8.52 -28.67
N GLY A 614 -2.88 -9.20 -27.50
CA GLY A 614 -1.74 -9.25 -26.58
C GLY A 614 -0.42 -9.66 -27.24
N SER A 615 -0.44 -10.59 -28.21
CA SER A 615 0.72 -10.97 -28.99
C SER A 615 1.27 -9.85 -29.89
N THR A 616 0.42 -8.92 -30.30
CA THR A 616 0.80 -7.79 -31.15
C THR A 616 1.54 -6.72 -30.35
N PHE A 617 1.25 -6.51 -29.06
CA PHE A 617 1.97 -5.52 -28.23
C PHE A 617 3.45 -5.81 -28.12
N LEU A 618 3.81 -7.03 -27.74
CA LEU A 618 5.21 -7.40 -27.60
C LEU A 618 5.96 -7.46 -28.94
N SER A 619 5.27 -7.70 -30.05
CA SER A 619 5.85 -7.66 -31.39
C SER A 619 6.08 -6.23 -31.91
N GLN A 620 5.41 -5.23 -31.35
CA GLN A 620 5.58 -3.82 -31.70
C GLN A 620 6.71 -3.12 -30.94
N LEU A 621 7.30 -3.79 -29.95
CA LEU A 621 8.43 -3.24 -29.21
C LEU A 621 9.63 -2.99 -30.12
N PRO A 622 10.26 -1.81 -30.06
CA PRO A 622 11.39 -1.48 -30.92
C PRO A 622 12.62 -2.33 -30.58
N GLY A 623 13.28 -2.82 -31.63
CA GLY A 623 14.65 -3.32 -31.58
C GLY A 623 14.86 -4.79 -31.23
N ARG A 624 14.09 -5.39 -30.30
CA ARG A 624 14.26 -6.79 -29.89
C ARG A 624 12.92 -7.50 -29.85
N GLN A 625 12.87 -8.72 -30.35
CA GLN A 625 11.70 -9.56 -30.16
C GLN A 625 11.55 -9.94 -28.68
N ALA A 626 10.35 -9.81 -28.13
CA ALA A 626 10.08 -10.09 -26.74
C ALA A 626 10.02 -11.61 -26.48
N TRP A 627 10.99 -12.10 -25.76
CA TRP A 627 11.10 -13.45 -25.23
C TRP A 627 11.49 -13.39 -23.75
N GLY A 628 11.24 -14.43 -22.99
CA GLY A 628 11.72 -14.53 -21.62
C GLY A 628 13.24 -14.38 -21.47
N SER A 629 13.98 -14.63 -22.55
CA SER A 629 15.44 -14.44 -22.64
C SER A 629 15.88 -13.01 -22.98
N THR A 630 14.97 -12.08 -23.25
CA THR A 630 15.30 -10.69 -23.60
C THR A 630 15.03 -9.75 -22.45
N PHE A 631 13.89 -9.06 -22.42
CA PHE A 631 13.59 -8.04 -21.42
C PHE A 631 13.53 -8.57 -19.96
N PRO A 632 12.78 -9.66 -19.65
CA PRO A 632 12.73 -10.13 -18.26
C PRO A 632 14.08 -10.61 -17.75
N ALA A 633 14.88 -11.26 -18.60
CA ALA A 633 16.21 -11.71 -18.21
C ALA A 633 17.18 -10.53 -18.02
N ALA A 634 17.05 -9.45 -18.82
CA ALA A 634 17.87 -8.25 -18.69
C ALA A 634 17.50 -7.47 -17.39
N ILE A 635 16.22 -7.29 -17.11
CA ILE A 635 15.75 -6.67 -15.85
C ILE A 635 16.27 -7.47 -14.64
N TRP A 636 16.13 -8.81 -14.69
CA TRP A 636 16.62 -9.69 -13.64
C TRP A 636 18.13 -9.57 -13.45
N GLN A 637 18.91 -9.56 -14.53
CA GLN A 637 20.36 -9.42 -14.51
C GLN A 637 20.77 -8.06 -13.95
N ARG A 638 20.18 -6.97 -14.45
CA ARG A 638 20.51 -5.61 -14.03
C ARG A 638 20.25 -5.39 -12.54
N PHE A 639 19.11 -5.86 -12.04
CA PHE A 639 18.80 -5.85 -10.62
C PHE A 639 19.87 -6.57 -9.80
N ASN A 640 20.18 -7.82 -10.18
CA ASN A 640 21.09 -8.65 -9.42
C ASN A 640 22.57 -8.17 -9.54
N GLU A 641 22.97 -7.54 -10.65
CA GLU A 641 24.28 -6.86 -10.72
C GLU A 641 24.41 -5.75 -9.67
N ILE A 642 23.38 -4.90 -9.55
CA ILE A 642 23.37 -3.82 -8.57
C ILE A 642 23.35 -4.43 -7.16
N TYR A 643 22.41 -5.34 -6.90
CA TYR A 643 22.20 -5.91 -5.56
C TYR A 643 23.41 -6.68 -5.04
N HIS A 644 24.15 -7.37 -5.91
CA HIS A 644 25.31 -8.17 -5.52
C HIS A 644 26.64 -7.44 -5.60
N ALA A 645 26.68 -6.16 -6.01
CA ALA A 645 27.93 -5.43 -6.27
C ALA A 645 28.90 -5.43 -5.06
N GLU A 646 28.34 -5.42 -3.84
CA GLU A 646 29.12 -5.40 -2.58
C GLU A 646 28.95 -6.68 -1.75
N LYS A 647 28.28 -7.72 -2.29
CA LYS A 647 28.05 -8.98 -1.57
C LYS A 647 29.15 -10.00 -1.90
N GLU A 648 29.50 -10.79 -0.92
CA GLU A 648 30.44 -11.90 -1.12
C GLU A 648 29.89 -12.94 -2.09
N GLU A 649 30.75 -13.50 -2.94
CA GLU A 649 30.35 -14.61 -3.79
C GLU A 649 29.94 -15.82 -2.93
N ARG A 650 28.74 -16.32 -3.15
CA ARG A 650 28.19 -17.50 -2.48
C ARG A 650 27.73 -18.53 -3.52
N GLY A 651 28.29 -19.74 -3.46
CA GLY A 651 27.88 -20.85 -4.32
C GLY A 651 26.59 -21.53 -3.87
N PHE A 652 25.94 -22.22 -4.80
CA PHE A 652 24.86 -23.16 -4.45
C PHE A 652 25.41 -24.37 -3.67
N ALA A 653 24.56 -25.08 -2.93
CA ALA A 653 24.92 -26.28 -2.24
C ALA A 653 25.43 -27.36 -3.22
N SER A 654 26.56 -28.00 -2.90
CA SER A 654 27.12 -29.06 -3.72
C SER A 654 26.31 -30.33 -3.62
N CYS A 655 26.01 -30.98 -4.77
CA CYS A 655 25.29 -32.23 -4.80
C CYS A 655 26.20 -33.45 -4.56
N GLU A 656 25.67 -34.46 -3.87
CA GLU A 656 26.35 -35.74 -3.77
C GLU A 656 26.39 -36.40 -5.15
N PRO A 657 27.55 -36.85 -5.64
CA PRO A 657 27.69 -37.53 -6.92
C PRO A 657 26.83 -38.78 -6.98
N SER A 658 26.16 -39.01 -8.12
CA SER A 658 25.45 -40.26 -8.35
C SER A 658 26.37 -41.29 -9.02
N SER A 659 26.35 -42.52 -8.52
CA SER A 659 27.13 -43.62 -9.07
C SER A 659 26.45 -44.34 -10.24
N ARG A 660 25.15 -44.02 -10.52
CA ARG A 660 24.46 -44.70 -11.64
C ARG A 660 24.65 -43.95 -12.98
N SER A 661 24.61 -44.70 -14.06
CA SER A 661 24.58 -44.16 -15.42
C SER A 661 23.20 -43.57 -15.78
N GLY A 662 23.18 -42.70 -16.80
CA GLY A 662 21.95 -42.15 -17.37
C GLY A 662 21.05 -43.24 -17.95
N ARG A 663 19.75 -43.04 -17.85
CA ARG A 663 18.73 -43.93 -18.41
C ARG A 663 17.68 -43.12 -19.17
N PRO A 664 16.99 -43.74 -20.17
CA PRO A 664 15.81 -43.13 -20.75
C PRO A 664 14.67 -43.07 -19.70
N LEU A 665 14.04 -41.92 -19.55
CA LEU A 665 12.83 -41.76 -18.73
C LEU A 665 11.63 -42.21 -19.58
N GLN A 666 11.11 -43.37 -19.23
CA GLN A 666 9.95 -44.03 -19.88
C GLN A 666 9.04 -44.56 -18.80
N GLY A 667 7.73 -44.27 -18.88
CA GLY A 667 6.73 -44.88 -18.01
C GLY A 667 6.61 -46.37 -18.28
N LYS A 668 6.16 -47.16 -17.26
CA LYS A 668 5.83 -48.60 -17.43
C LYS A 668 4.80 -48.81 -18.55
N ASN A 669 3.95 -47.84 -18.77
CA ASN A 669 2.93 -47.75 -19.79
C ASN A 669 3.11 -46.43 -20.56
N ASP A 670 4.32 -46.20 -21.10
CA ASP A 670 4.54 -44.98 -21.91
C ASP A 670 3.57 -45.03 -23.10
N PRO A 671 2.45 -44.31 -23.09
CA PRO A 671 1.50 -44.30 -24.22
C PRO A 671 2.14 -43.71 -25.46
N TYR A 672 3.29 -43.05 -25.29
CA TYR A 672 4.07 -42.42 -26.37
C TYR A 672 5.33 -43.20 -26.70
N GLY A 673 5.61 -44.33 -26.00
CA GLY A 673 6.76 -45.19 -26.24
C GLY A 673 6.53 -46.25 -27.36
N SER A 674 5.29 -46.59 -27.63
CA SER A 674 4.88 -47.40 -28.77
C SER A 674 3.97 -46.59 -29.69
N LEU A 675 4.20 -46.73 -31.01
CA LEU A 675 3.43 -46.04 -32.06
C LEU A 675 1.90 -46.31 -32.05
N ASN A 676 1.37 -47.07 -31.09
CA ASN A 676 -0.02 -47.52 -31.01
C ASN A 676 -0.68 -47.31 -29.62
N GLY A 677 -0.10 -46.55 -28.70
CA GLY A 677 -0.68 -46.33 -27.38
C GLY A 677 -1.54 -45.08 -27.33
N GLY A 678 -2.85 -45.22 -27.27
CA GLY A 678 -3.79 -44.11 -27.08
C GLY A 678 -3.61 -43.47 -25.71
N TYR A 679 -3.88 -42.15 -25.64
CA TYR A 679 -4.00 -41.36 -24.43
C TYR A 679 -5.09 -41.93 -23.51
N ASP A 680 -4.77 -42.17 -22.21
CA ASP A 680 -5.77 -42.49 -21.22
C ASP A 680 -6.35 -41.20 -20.62
N PRO A 681 -7.54 -40.77 -21.02
CA PRO A 681 -8.14 -39.53 -20.52
C PRO A 681 -8.57 -39.60 -19.05
N THR A 682 -8.52 -40.78 -18.43
CA THR A 682 -8.95 -40.94 -17.03
C THR A 682 -7.88 -40.56 -16.02
N GLY A 683 -6.59 -40.44 -16.45
CA GLY A 683 -5.49 -39.88 -15.65
C GLY A 683 -5.25 -40.43 -14.24
N VAL A 684 -5.79 -41.63 -13.95
CA VAL A 684 -5.56 -42.31 -12.65
C VAL A 684 -4.23 -43.07 -12.71
N GLY A 685 -3.14 -42.32 -12.85
CA GLY A 685 -1.80 -42.86 -12.68
C GLY A 685 -1.51 -43.16 -11.22
N VAL A 686 -0.88 -44.28 -11.00
CA VAL A 686 -0.51 -44.87 -9.71
C VAL A 686 0.13 -43.82 -8.79
N ILE A 687 -0.44 -43.62 -7.64
CA ILE A 687 0.10 -42.82 -6.53
C ILE A 687 1.52 -43.33 -6.24
N ALA A 688 2.53 -42.49 -6.46
CA ALA A 688 3.88 -42.75 -5.98
C ALA A 688 3.83 -42.80 -4.44
N GLY A 689 4.46 -43.77 -3.84
CA GLY A 689 4.57 -43.89 -2.38
C GLY A 689 5.25 -42.62 -1.78
N PRO A 690 5.22 -42.48 -0.45
CA PRO A 690 5.71 -41.30 0.24
C PRO A 690 7.16 -41.01 -0.14
N LEU A 691 7.47 -39.72 -0.33
CA LEU A 691 8.80 -39.23 -0.63
C LEU A 691 9.81 -39.79 0.39
N LYS A 692 10.82 -40.52 -0.05
CA LYS A 692 11.87 -41.01 0.84
C LYS A 692 12.65 -39.84 1.42
N GLY A 693 12.53 -39.62 2.73
CA GLY A 693 13.21 -38.55 3.47
C GLY A 693 12.31 -37.35 3.81
N TYR A 694 11.00 -37.47 3.65
CA TYR A 694 10.01 -36.50 4.11
C TYR A 694 9.43 -36.91 5.45
N ASP A 695 9.85 -36.25 6.54
CA ASP A 695 9.37 -36.50 7.91
C ASP A 695 8.29 -35.47 8.36
N GLY A 696 7.73 -34.66 7.46
CA GLY A 696 6.64 -33.75 7.77
C GLY A 696 5.26 -34.40 7.71
N PRO A 697 4.27 -33.89 8.46
CA PRO A 697 2.92 -34.41 8.40
C PRO A 697 2.33 -34.21 7.01
N VAL A 698 2.06 -35.31 6.29
CA VAL A 698 1.27 -35.28 5.07
C VAL A 698 -0.16 -34.90 5.47
N ARG A 699 -0.55 -33.65 5.27
CA ARG A 699 -1.97 -33.31 5.25
C ARG A 699 -2.59 -34.06 4.07
N PRO A 700 -3.56 -34.96 4.29
CA PRO A 700 -4.30 -35.53 3.17
C PRO A 700 -4.97 -34.37 2.42
N ALA A 701 -4.91 -34.40 1.10
CA ALA A 701 -5.74 -33.52 0.28
C ALA A 701 -7.18 -33.63 0.78
N PRO A 702 -7.95 -32.56 0.89
CA PRO A 702 -9.36 -32.65 1.22
C PRO A 702 -9.99 -33.63 0.22
N ALA A 703 -10.62 -34.69 0.74
CA ALA A 703 -11.37 -35.61 -0.08
C ALA A 703 -12.41 -34.82 -0.85
N PRO A 704 -12.63 -35.08 -2.15
CA PRO A 704 -13.75 -34.48 -2.85
C PRO A 704 -15.01 -34.88 -2.04
N SER A 705 -15.78 -33.88 -1.63
CA SER A 705 -17.06 -34.04 -0.94
C SER A 705 -18.12 -34.52 -1.95
N ASP A 706 -18.02 -35.78 -2.37
CA ASP A 706 -19.04 -36.49 -3.10
C ASP A 706 -19.59 -37.61 -2.20
N SER A 707 -20.38 -37.21 -1.24
CA SER A 707 -21.45 -38.03 -0.71
C SER A 707 -22.63 -37.13 -0.41
N PHE A 708 -23.39 -36.84 -1.45
CA PHE A 708 -24.77 -36.42 -1.31
C PHE A 708 -25.52 -37.66 -0.79
N ASP A 709 -25.78 -37.71 0.53
CA ASP A 709 -26.70 -38.67 1.12
C ASP A 709 -28.12 -38.14 0.87
N PRO A 710 -29.00 -38.90 0.16
CA PRO A 710 -30.38 -38.46 -0.12
C PRO A 710 -31.30 -38.49 1.12
N GLY A 711 -30.75 -38.60 2.33
CA GLY A 711 -31.49 -38.79 3.59
C GLY A 711 -31.70 -37.55 4.46
N ASP A 712 -31.01 -36.44 4.24
CA ASP A 712 -31.14 -35.21 5.03
C ASP A 712 -31.98 -34.15 4.27
N ALA A 713 -33.29 -34.36 4.23
CA ALA A 713 -34.23 -33.28 3.96
C ALA A 713 -34.38 -32.43 5.22
N PRO A 714 -34.25 -31.07 5.11
CA PRO A 714 -34.54 -30.20 6.24
C PRO A 714 -36.02 -30.26 6.60
N PRO A 715 -36.40 -30.06 7.89
CA PRO A 715 -37.78 -30.09 8.31
C PRO A 715 -38.58 -28.98 7.64
N ASP A 716 -39.77 -29.33 7.14
CA ASP A 716 -40.80 -28.42 6.63
C ASP A 716 -41.31 -27.50 7.74
N ASP A 717 -40.69 -26.33 7.91
CA ASP A 717 -41.28 -25.18 8.64
C ASP A 717 -40.52 -23.89 8.32
N VAL A 718 -40.69 -23.36 7.08
CA VAL A 718 -40.44 -21.97 6.75
C VAL A 718 -41.65 -21.46 5.93
N PRO A 719 -42.34 -20.38 6.37
CA PRO A 719 -43.49 -19.83 5.65
C PRO A 719 -43.04 -19.24 4.31
N PRO A 720 -43.90 -19.27 3.29
CA PRO A 720 -43.58 -18.93 1.89
C PRO A 720 -43.58 -17.41 1.57
N ASP A 721 -43.15 -16.52 2.46
CA ASP A 721 -43.24 -15.06 2.25
C ASP A 721 -41.94 -14.31 2.52
N ALA A 722 -40.83 -14.73 1.92
CA ALA A 722 -39.59 -13.93 1.96
C ALA A 722 -38.79 -14.09 0.65
N VAL A 723 -39.44 -13.83 -0.49
CA VAL A 723 -38.70 -13.59 -1.74
C VAL A 723 -38.66 -12.07 -1.93
N ALA A 724 -37.48 -11.48 -1.76
CA ALA A 724 -37.27 -10.07 -2.09
C ALA A 724 -37.54 -9.83 -3.58
N PRO A 725 -38.22 -8.74 -3.94
CA PRO A 725 -38.47 -8.41 -5.33
C PRO A 725 -37.14 -8.10 -6.06
N PRO A 726 -37.05 -8.41 -7.36
CA PRO A 726 -35.87 -8.08 -8.15
C PRO A 726 -35.67 -6.56 -8.20
N PRO A 727 -34.42 -6.08 -8.29
CA PRO A 727 -34.13 -4.65 -8.38
C PRO A 727 -34.79 -4.04 -9.64
N PRO A 728 -35.20 -2.77 -9.57
CA PRO A 728 -35.82 -2.10 -10.72
C PRO A 728 -34.84 -1.96 -11.90
N PRO A 729 -35.30 -2.01 -13.14
CA PRO A 729 -34.45 -1.82 -14.31
C PRO A 729 -33.79 -0.43 -14.28
N ALA A 730 -32.56 -0.35 -14.76
CA ALA A 730 -31.79 0.89 -14.87
C ALA A 730 -32.56 1.91 -15.74
N PRO A 731 -32.54 3.22 -15.41
CA PRO A 731 -33.19 4.24 -16.20
C PRO A 731 -32.59 4.32 -17.61
N ALA A 732 -33.45 4.49 -18.61
CA ALA A 732 -33.03 4.69 -19.98
C ALA A 732 -32.19 5.99 -20.12
N PRO A 733 -31.16 6.03 -20.99
CA PRO A 733 -30.38 7.23 -21.21
C PRO A 733 -31.22 8.38 -21.72
N GLU A 734 -31.06 9.56 -21.14
CA GLU A 734 -31.73 10.79 -21.59
C GLU A 734 -31.30 11.14 -23.02
N PRO A 735 -32.21 11.70 -23.85
CA PRO A 735 -31.87 12.14 -25.19
C PRO A 735 -30.94 13.33 -25.16
N GLN A 736 -29.77 13.18 -25.79
CA GLN A 736 -28.78 14.24 -25.95
C GLN A 736 -29.35 15.41 -26.75
N THR A 737 -29.36 16.61 -26.19
CA THR A 737 -29.64 17.84 -26.88
C THR A 737 -28.52 18.15 -27.89
N PRO A 738 -28.86 18.59 -29.12
CA PRO A 738 -27.85 18.89 -30.13
C PRO A 738 -27.02 20.12 -29.73
N VAL A 739 -25.71 19.99 -29.84
CA VAL A 739 -24.74 21.05 -29.63
C VAL A 739 -24.89 22.11 -30.74
N PRO A 740 -24.94 23.41 -30.43
CA PRO A 740 -25.00 24.46 -31.46
C PRO A 740 -23.64 24.54 -32.20
N THR A 741 -23.70 24.46 -33.52
CA THR A 741 -22.56 24.70 -34.40
C THR A 741 -22.11 26.16 -34.30
N ALA A 742 -20.83 26.40 -34.01
CA ALA A 742 -20.18 27.71 -34.06
C ALA A 742 -20.10 28.25 -35.50
N PRO A 743 -20.22 29.56 -35.70
CA PRO A 743 -20.09 30.19 -37.03
C PRO A 743 -18.65 30.19 -37.49
N GLY A 744 -18.45 29.86 -38.78
CA GLY A 744 -17.19 29.73 -39.44
C GLY A 744 -16.37 31.02 -39.46
N ALA A 745 -15.04 30.86 -39.29
CA ALA A 745 -14.02 31.91 -39.49
C ALA A 745 -13.81 32.17 -40.99
N PRO A 746 -13.53 33.46 -41.40
CA PRO A 746 -13.24 33.79 -42.78
C PRO A 746 -11.85 33.37 -43.19
N ALA A 747 -11.70 32.97 -44.46
CA ALA A 747 -10.45 32.58 -45.08
C ALA A 747 -9.48 33.79 -45.25
N PRO A 748 -8.17 33.55 -45.22
CA PRO A 748 -7.18 34.62 -45.46
C PRO A 748 -7.07 34.95 -46.94
N GLY A 749 -7.04 36.26 -47.25
CA GLY A 749 -6.57 36.84 -48.49
C GLY A 749 -5.09 37.14 -48.43
#